data_0943868d7293e5e5c560d8494c67f326
#
_entry.id   0943868d7293e5e5c560d8494c67f326
#
_cell.length_a   1.000
_cell.length_b   1.000
_cell.length_c   1.000
_cell.angle_alpha   90.00
_cell.angle_beta   90.00
_cell.angle_gamma   90.00
#
_symmetry.space_group_name_H-M   'P 1'
#
loop_
_entity.id
_entity.type
_entity.pdbx_description
1 polymer ?
#
loop_
_entity_poly.entity_id
_entity_poly.type
_entity_poly.pdbx_seq_one_letter_code
_entity_poly.pdbx_strand_id
1 'polypeptide(L)'
;MFRHLFFWLAVAVVSVSFPAMAQAQTGDKAVRVGHLPDGLTYYICHNERPRHRADFYIVQRVGSILENDNQRGLAHFLEHMAFHDTKHFPNNSIISFLEKNGVKFGTNLNAETSVDQTVYNICNVPSARQSLVDSCLLILHDWSGYITLKDKDIDDERRVIREEWRTRNNATLRMYDQLLPQVYPKGCRYAERMPIGLMSIIDTFKYQTLRDYYSKWYHPDLQAIVVVGDIDVDRVEKEITRLWADIPRREHAAERVYYTVPYHKNVIYGIADDPESESNSIQILFNTPSPMRNGRPAATSYRDKFFHSVVPIMLNARFDEIGTRKDVPYLNATTLDGDFLISSVEHSFGAGAGFVSGAWQPATQCLVDELHRARDYGFVPTEYERACSQLQNSLDDARQNAGNRKNAEIVASCVANFLRGEPLVSIRDYTDSLTQLVNTVSLQEVNEWTKRQFSNPCQAVLYMGIRQKAVPTPTREAIDSFYQQAWLKPVTAYTDNSSKTPLMDEKDIPAGGRIVSRVEDKALKLTTLTLQNGARIIIKPTDFRKNQISMRAYSPGGNSLYDDKEAPTFGAINQVAGLGGLGNHSALELTRLMMGKNARVSFNVDALNENLYGNCSPKYLETMLQEVFLVFKGARKDFDAFQNWKRQVRPAMQTRDADIETQWQDSIAKLMYDNNIRFRAFKANMLDKVNYRRALQMFNERYSNASDFTFVFVGNIDMDRDVPLIVRYIGGLPSTGKKEKYRNVIPYLHKGNYVCHFTRKMENPKTNIMLTWVGKMKYNMHNRMLLNILHQALEMIYTNTLRGEEGGTYGALTDYDLSTHPKGQFTIRVEFETNNQQADIMLEKAKQGLRDVADHGISQEMFDKIVTYMTKRHNDLTKENAYWLEIIQNKIENGDDDYSHYFDDLNAITPADIQQCAKLVVNAPTKIELMMKGQ
;
A
#
# COMPACT_ATOMS: atom_id res chain seq x y z
N MET A 1 53.23 -32.08 -59.50
CA MET A 1 54.22 -33.05 -58.97
C MET A 1 54.35 -32.92 -57.48
N PHE A 2 53.94 -33.85 -56.71
CA PHE A 2 54.22 -34.19 -55.31
C PHE A 2 53.87 -33.11 -54.23
N ARG A 3 52.95 -33.41 -53.31
CA ARG A 3 52.75 -34.36 -52.21
C ARG A 3 52.78 -33.63 -50.87
N HIS A 4 51.64 -33.62 -50.23
CA HIS A 4 51.27 -33.81 -48.80
C HIS A 4 52.36 -33.62 -47.72
N LEU A 5 51.99 -32.76 -46.68
CA LEU A 5 52.04 -33.26 -45.29
C LEU A 5 51.00 -32.47 -44.44
N PHE A 6 50.08 -33.22 -43.88
CA PHE A 6 49.16 -32.78 -42.85
C PHE A 6 49.89 -32.67 -41.54
N PHE A 7 49.74 -31.50 -40.87
CA PHE A 7 50.05 -31.40 -39.45
C PHE A 7 48.74 -31.14 -38.69
N TRP A 8 48.27 -32.14 -37.95
CA TRP A 8 47.23 -32.02 -36.98
C TRP A 8 47.77 -31.32 -35.78
N LEU A 9 47.32 -30.06 -35.48
CA LEU A 9 47.40 -29.47 -34.13
C LEU A 9 46.11 -29.80 -33.43
N ALA A 10 46.16 -30.75 -32.51
CA ALA A 10 45.12 -31.02 -31.55
C ALA A 10 45.08 -29.84 -30.57
N VAL A 11 44.13 -28.94 -30.75
CA VAL A 11 43.73 -27.99 -29.69
C VAL A 11 42.93 -28.77 -28.68
N ALA A 12 43.58 -29.11 -27.58
CA ALA A 12 42.89 -29.64 -26.41
C ALA A 12 42.03 -28.50 -25.85
N VAL A 13 40.73 -28.53 -26.21
CA VAL A 13 39.71 -27.77 -25.46
C VAL A 13 39.63 -28.40 -24.09
N VAL A 14 40.30 -27.79 -23.12
CA VAL A 14 40.05 -28.06 -21.72
C VAL A 14 38.68 -27.46 -21.43
N SER A 15 37.66 -28.26 -21.57
CA SER A 15 36.34 -27.99 -20.99
C SER A 15 36.51 -28.06 -19.48
N VAL A 16 36.78 -26.93 -18.88
CA VAL A 16 36.61 -26.74 -17.44
C VAL A 16 35.08 -26.82 -17.22
N SER A 17 34.63 -28.05 -17.00
CA SER A 17 33.34 -28.32 -16.40
C SER A 17 33.42 -27.75 -14.98
N PHE A 18 32.96 -26.54 -14.81
CA PHE A 18 32.52 -26.09 -13.49
C PHE A 18 31.44 -27.07 -13.04
N PRO A 19 31.62 -27.80 -11.94
CA PRO A 19 30.49 -28.50 -11.38
C PRO A 19 29.47 -27.45 -11.06
N ALA A 20 28.30 -27.51 -11.72
CA ALA A 20 27.12 -26.86 -11.22
C ALA A 20 26.95 -27.44 -9.81
N MET A 21 27.38 -26.67 -8.80
CA MET A 21 26.97 -26.92 -7.44
C MET A 21 25.45 -26.72 -7.43
N ALA A 22 24.76 -27.81 -7.63
CA ALA A 22 23.42 -27.97 -7.11
C ALA A 22 23.57 -27.83 -5.59
N GLN A 23 23.57 -26.59 -5.10
CA GLN A 23 23.36 -26.36 -3.68
C GLN A 23 22.03 -27.04 -3.36
N ALA A 24 22.10 -28.11 -2.61
CA ALA A 24 20.93 -28.68 -1.96
C ALA A 24 20.31 -27.50 -1.17
N GLN A 25 19.21 -26.95 -1.69
CA GLN A 25 18.45 -25.91 -1.01
C GLN A 25 17.95 -26.55 0.28
N THR A 26 18.64 -26.28 1.38
CA THR A 26 18.13 -26.59 2.70
C THR A 26 16.95 -25.67 2.93
N GLY A 27 15.74 -26.22 2.90
CA GLY A 27 14.52 -25.48 3.19
C GLY A 27 14.60 -24.74 4.52
N ASP A 28 13.79 -23.70 4.70
CA ASP A 28 13.68 -23.03 6.01
C ASP A 28 13.23 -24.07 7.05
N LYS A 29 14.15 -24.50 7.90
CA LYS A 29 13.89 -25.54 8.92
C LYS A 29 12.82 -25.15 9.93
N ALA A 30 12.47 -23.86 10.00
CA ALA A 30 11.40 -23.36 10.84
C ALA A 30 10.01 -23.69 10.24
N VAL A 31 9.90 -23.95 8.93
CA VAL A 31 8.65 -24.28 8.25
C VAL A 31 8.59 -25.78 7.98
N ARG A 32 7.62 -26.44 8.57
CA ARG A 32 7.28 -27.82 8.24
C ARG A 32 6.46 -27.87 6.96
N VAL A 33 6.95 -28.57 5.96
CA VAL A 33 6.25 -28.79 4.69
C VAL A 33 5.93 -30.28 4.58
N GLY A 34 4.70 -30.61 4.22
CA GLY A 34 4.29 -31.98 3.99
C GLY A 34 3.23 -32.09 2.89
N HIS A 35 2.97 -33.34 2.50
CA HIS A 35 1.99 -33.67 1.48
C HIS A 35 1.12 -34.83 1.96
N LEU A 36 -0.19 -34.71 1.79
CA LEU A 36 -1.12 -35.79 2.07
C LEU A 36 -1.27 -36.72 0.86
N PRO A 37 -1.79 -37.95 1.06
CA PRO A 37 -1.96 -38.93 -0.03
C PRO A 37 -2.92 -38.46 -1.15
N ASP A 38 -3.83 -37.55 -0.84
CA ASP A 38 -4.77 -36.91 -1.79
C ASP A 38 -4.16 -35.78 -2.60
N GLY A 39 -2.88 -35.41 -2.34
CA GLY A 39 -2.13 -34.40 -3.04
C GLY A 39 -2.08 -33.03 -2.33
N LEU A 40 -2.81 -32.83 -1.24
CA LEU A 40 -2.77 -31.60 -0.46
C LEU A 40 -1.34 -31.30 0.01
N THR A 41 -0.92 -30.05 -0.18
CA THR A 41 0.32 -29.54 0.41
C THR A 41 -0.01 -28.77 1.69
N TYR A 42 0.82 -28.89 2.73
CA TYR A 42 0.70 -28.04 3.90
C TYR A 42 2.02 -27.42 4.33
N TYR A 43 1.92 -26.23 4.90
CA TYR A 43 3.01 -25.47 5.49
C TYR A 43 2.60 -25.09 6.92
N ILE A 44 3.43 -25.44 7.90
CA ILE A 44 3.17 -25.14 9.31
C ILE A 44 4.42 -24.51 9.90
N CYS A 45 4.29 -23.35 10.54
CA CYS A 45 5.41 -22.67 11.18
C CYS A 45 5.01 -22.13 12.54
N HIS A 46 5.76 -22.51 13.59
CA HIS A 46 5.65 -21.84 14.87
C HIS A 46 6.31 -20.46 14.81
N ASN A 47 5.58 -19.42 15.17
CA ASN A 47 6.05 -18.04 15.24
C ASN A 47 5.33 -17.26 16.34
N GLU A 48 6.07 -16.64 17.25
CA GLU A 48 5.51 -15.82 18.34
C GLU A 48 5.39 -14.32 18.00
N ARG A 49 5.30 -13.98 16.73
CA ARG A 49 5.21 -12.59 16.27
C ARG A 49 4.00 -12.37 15.36
N PRO A 50 2.86 -11.96 15.97
CA PRO A 50 2.60 -11.62 17.39
C PRO A 50 2.36 -12.90 18.26
N ARG A 51 2.68 -12.83 19.55
CA ARG A 51 2.40 -13.90 20.51
C ARG A 51 0.90 -14.15 20.65
N HIS A 52 0.53 -15.42 20.87
CA HIS A 52 -0.85 -15.87 21.02
C HIS A 52 -1.75 -15.53 19.82
N ARG A 53 -1.15 -15.50 18.63
CA ARG A 53 -1.85 -15.27 17.36
C ARG A 53 -1.38 -16.27 16.32
N ALA A 54 -2.32 -16.66 15.45
CA ALA A 54 -2.03 -17.50 14.29
C ALA A 54 -2.83 -17.03 13.06
N ASP A 55 -2.25 -17.28 11.91
CA ASP A 55 -2.83 -16.99 10.60
C ASP A 55 -3.04 -18.31 9.87
N PHE A 56 -4.21 -18.45 9.24
CA PHE A 56 -4.67 -19.64 8.56
C PHE A 56 -5.02 -19.28 7.12
N TYR A 57 -4.44 -19.99 6.17
CA TYR A 57 -4.68 -19.76 4.75
C TYR A 57 -4.98 -21.07 4.03
N ILE A 58 -5.91 -21.04 3.07
CA ILE A 58 -5.99 -22.01 2.01
C ILE A 58 -5.71 -21.32 0.68
N VAL A 59 -4.72 -21.82 -0.02
CA VAL A 59 -4.22 -21.30 -1.29
C VAL A 59 -4.56 -22.26 -2.39
N GLN A 60 -5.20 -21.77 -3.43
CA GLN A 60 -5.65 -22.59 -4.55
C GLN A 60 -4.94 -22.17 -5.84
N ARG A 61 -4.41 -23.12 -6.58
CA ARG A 61 -3.90 -22.93 -7.96
C ARG A 61 -5.05 -22.88 -8.95
N VAL A 62 -6.12 -22.18 -8.59
CA VAL A 62 -7.36 -22.06 -9.32
C VAL A 62 -7.75 -20.61 -9.40
N GLY A 63 -7.97 -20.08 -10.60
CA GLY A 63 -8.40 -18.73 -10.84
C GLY A 63 -9.18 -18.63 -12.15
N SER A 64 -9.46 -17.41 -12.59
CA SER A 64 -10.31 -17.16 -13.76
C SER A 64 -9.73 -17.71 -15.06
N ILE A 65 -8.42 -17.94 -15.15
CA ILE A 65 -7.77 -18.54 -16.34
C ILE A 65 -8.33 -19.93 -16.69
N LEU A 66 -8.89 -20.64 -15.72
CA LEU A 66 -9.43 -22.00 -15.88
C LEU A 66 -10.89 -22.02 -16.31
N GLU A 67 -11.56 -20.89 -16.32
CA GLU A 67 -12.96 -20.75 -16.70
C GLU A 67 -13.18 -21.06 -18.19
N ASN A 68 -14.24 -21.76 -18.53
CA ASN A 68 -14.73 -21.83 -19.90
C ASN A 68 -15.42 -20.51 -20.28
N ASP A 69 -15.74 -20.31 -21.56
CA ASP A 69 -16.33 -19.04 -22.02
C ASP A 69 -17.68 -18.73 -21.35
N ASN A 70 -18.47 -19.75 -21.02
CA ASN A 70 -19.74 -19.64 -20.29
C ASN A 70 -19.58 -19.60 -18.76
N GLN A 71 -18.34 -19.51 -18.26
CA GLN A 71 -18.01 -19.52 -16.83
C GLN A 71 -17.27 -18.24 -16.41
N ARG A 72 -17.11 -17.26 -17.29
CA ARG A 72 -16.32 -16.04 -17.04
C ARG A 72 -16.89 -15.25 -15.87
N GLY A 73 -16.12 -15.24 -14.76
CA GLY A 73 -16.46 -14.66 -13.46
C GLY A 73 -16.85 -15.67 -12.38
N LEU A 74 -16.93 -16.97 -12.71
CA LEU A 74 -17.34 -17.98 -11.72
C LEU A 74 -16.25 -18.33 -10.72
N ALA A 75 -14.97 -18.10 -11.02
CA ALA A 75 -13.90 -18.25 -10.04
C ALA A 75 -14.10 -17.28 -8.87
N HIS A 76 -14.36 -16.01 -9.18
CA HIS A 76 -14.63 -14.95 -8.22
C HIS A 76 -15.99 -15.16 -7.52
N PHE A 77 -17.01 -15.59 -8.27
CA PHE A 77 -18.31 -15.91 -7.68
C PHE A 77 -18.20 -17.02 -6.64
N LEU A 78 -17.41 -18.05 -6.92
CA LEU A 78 -17.18 -19.16 -5.99
C LEU A 78 -16.44 -18.70 -4.72
N GLU A 79 -15.55 -17.74 -4.84
CA GLU A 79 -14.89 -17.12 -3.70
C GLU A 79 -15.91 -16.53 -2.74
N HIS A 80 -16.88 -15.75 -3.22
CA HIS A 80 -17.96 -15.18 -2.41
C HIS A 80 -18.80 -16.27 -1.74
N MET A 81 -19.14 -17.33 -2.48
CA MET A 81 -19.95 -18.44 -1.96
C MET A 81 -19.30 -19.18 -0.79
N ALA A 82 -17.98 -19.11 -0.64
CA ALA A 82 -17.28 -19.72 0.49
C ALA A 82 -17.61 -19.05 1.85
N PHE A 83 -18.12 -17.82 1.85
CA PHE A 83 -18.55 -17.11 3.06
C PHE A 83 -20.03 -17.33 3.40
N HIS A 84 -20.81 -17.94 2.50
CA HIS A 84 -22.20 -18.31 2.75
C HIS A 84 -22.30 -19.57 3.59
N ASP A 85 -22.58 -20.69 2.95
CA ASP A 85 -22.84 -21.93 3.64
C ASP A 85 -21.79 -22.99 3.32
N THR A 86 -21.35 -23.67 4.38
CA THR A 86 -20.50 -24.86 4.27
C THR A 86 -21.11 -26.02 5.07
N LYS A 87 -20.56 -27.20 4.95
CA LYS A 87 -21.05 -28.42 5.61
C LYS A 87 -21.19 -28.25 7.12
N HIS A 88 -20.20 -27.65 7.79
CA HIS A 88 -20.17 -27.54 9.24
C HIS A 88 -20.58 -26.13 9.75
N PHE A 89 -20.67 -25.16 8.85
CA PHE A 89 -21.04 -23.77 9.17
C PHE A 89 -22.21 -23.31 8.28
N PRO A 90 -23.44 -23.74 8.56
CA PRO A 90 -24.61 -23.32 7.80
C PRO A 90 -25.06 -21.89 8.19
N ASN A 91 -25.90 -21.29 7.33
CA ASN A 91 -26.57 -20.00 7.56
C ASN A 91 -25.59 -18.83 7.79
N ASN A 92 -24.56 -18.70 7.00
CA ASN A 92 -23.53 -17.65 7.07
C ASN A 92 -22.81 -17.59 8.44
N SER A 93 -22.78 -18.72 9.16
CA SER A 93 -22.29 -18.76 10.54
C SER A 93 -20.78 -18.60 10.67
N ILE A 94 -19.98 -18.74 9.60
CA ILE A 94 -18.51 -18.53 9.61
C ILE A 94 -18.17 -17.12 10.09
N ILE A 95 -18.77 -16.10 9.49
CA ILE A 95 -18.48 -14.69 9.82
C ILE A 95 -18.87 -14.44 11.28
N SER A 96 -20.09 -14.77 11.67
CA SER A 96 -20.57 -14.55 13.03
C SER A 96 -19.74 -15.30 14.08
N PHE A 97 -19.35 -16.56 13.79
CA PHE A 97 -18.48 -17.34 14.68
C PHE A 97 -17.11 -16.68 14.85
N LEU A 98 -16.47 -16.23 13.77
CA LEU A 98 -15.15 -15.61 13.82
C LEU A 98 -15.20 -14.26 14.51
N GLU A 99 -16.20 -13.44 14.25
CA GLU A 99 -16.38 -12.14 14.93
C GLU A 99 -16.58 -12.27 16.43
N LYS A 100 -17.31 -13.26 16.91
CA LYS A 100 -17.43 -13.60 18.36
C LYS A 100 -16.07 -13.87 19.00
N ASN A 101 -15.08 -14.24 18.19
CA ASN A 101 -13.73 -14.54 18.63
C ASN A 101 -12.72 -13.39 18.30
N GLY A 102 -13.22 -12.19 17.97
CA GLY A 102 -12.41 -11.01 17.68
C GLY A 102 -11.70 -11.05 16.33
N VAL A 103 -12.18 -11.85 15.38
CA VAL A 103 -11.71 -11.92 14.00
C VAL A 103 -12.73 -11.20 13.12
N LYS A 104 -12.42 -9.95 12.73
CA LYS A 104 -13.36 -9.08 12.02
C LYS A 104 -13.35 -9.39 10.52
N PHE A 105 -14.54 -9.49 9.90
CA PHE A 105 -14.71 -9.61 8.46
C PHE A 105 -14.14 -8.37 7.73
N GLY A 106 -13.54 -8.56 6.56
CA GLY A 106 -12.89 -7.53 5.78
C GLY A 106 -11.51 -7.08 6.29
N THR A 107 -11.22 -7.31 7.59
CA THR A 107 -9.93 -6.95 8.19
C THR A 107 -9.04 -8.17 8.47
N ASN A 108 -9.61 -9.19 9.09
CA ASN A 108 -8.90 -10.41 9.50
C ASN A 108 -9.38 -11.66 8.75
N LEU A 109 -10.59 -11.63 8.25
CA LEU A 109 -11.22 -12.67 7.44
C LEU A 109 -11.45 -12.07 6.06
N ASN A 110 -10.81 -12.65 5.03
CA ASN A 110 -10.88 -12.16 3.66
C ASN A 110 -10.59 -13.26 2.65
N ALA A 111 -10.80 -12.96 1.36
CA ALA A 111 -10.35 -13.77 0.25
C ALA A 111 -10.00 -12.89 -0.94
N GLU A 112 -9.30 -13.46 -1.90
CA GLU A 112 -8.99 -12.81 -3.17
C GLU A 112 -8.95 -13.83 -4.31
N THR A 113 -9.49 -13.45 -5.45
CA THR A 113 -9.39 -14.21 -6.71
C THR A 113 -8.60 -13.42 -7.74
N SER A 114 -7.54 -14.02 -8.26
CA SER A 114 -6.81 -13.51 -9.41
C SER A 114 -7.00 -14.39 -10.65
N VAL A 115 -6.26 -14.08 -11.69
CA VAL A 115 -6.29 -14.88 -12.93
C VAL A 115 -5.83 -16.32 -12.68
N ASP A 116 -4.78 -16.51 -11.88
CA ASP A 116 -4.11 -17.79 -11.71
C ASP A 116 -4.37 -18.49 -10.38
N GLN A 117 -4.95 -17.80 -9.40
CA GLN A 117 -5.09 -18.29 -8.03
C GLN A 117 -6.31 -17.74 -7.31
N THR A 118 -6.74 -18.45 -6.26
CA THR A 118 -7.68 -17.96 -5.24
C THR A 118 -7.09 -18.24 -3.86
N VAL A 119 -7.16 -17.25 -2.97
CA VAL A 119 -6.61 -17.36 -1.61
C VAL A 119 -7.67 -16.94 -0.60
N TYR A 120 -7.90 -17.77 0.40
CA TYR A 120 -8.76 -17.45 1.55
C TYR A 120 -7.91 -17.37 2.80
N ASN A 121 -8.22 -16.43 3.69
CA ASN A 121 -7.44 -16.24 4.90
C ASN A 121 -8.27 -15.90 6.14
N ILE A 122 -7.81 -16.41 7.28
CA ILE A 122 -8.26 -16.05 8.62
C ILE A 122 -7.03 -15.62 9.40
N CYS A 123 -6.83 -14.32 9.59
CA CYS A 123 -5.61 -13.75 10.12
C CYS A 123 -5.77 -13.28 11.57
N ASN A 124 -4.64 -13.25 12.28
CA ASN A 124 -4.56 -12.69 13.62
C ASN A 124 -5.53 -13.35 14.62
N VAL A 125 -5.73 -14.66 14.49
CA VAL A 125 -6.62 -15.48 15.33
C VAL A 125 -6.00 -15.66 16.72
N PRO A 126 -6.77 -15.49 17.83
CA PRO A 126 -6.29 -15.83 19.17
C PRO A 126 -5.97 -17.32 19.30
N SER A 127 -4.69 -17.70 19.31
CA SER A 127 -4.24 -19.11 19.31
C SER A 127 -4.15 -19.77 20.70
N ALA A 128 -4.24 -18.98 21.77
CA ALA A 128 -4.23 -19.54 23.14
C ALA A 128 -5.40 -20.49 23.40
N ARG A 129 -6.53 -20.32 22.71
CA ARG A 129 -7.69 -21.21 22.81
C ARG A 129 -7.67 -22.23 21.68
N GLN A 130 -7.30 -23.45 22.02
CA GLN A 130 -7.07 -24.54 21.08
C GLN A 130 -8.31 -24.90 20.25
N SER A 131 -9.51 -24.88 20.85
CA SER A 131 -10.76 -25.12 20.12
C SER A 131 -11.01 -24.11 18.99
N LEU A 132 -10.50 -22.87 19.11
CA LEU A 132 -10.61 -21.89 18.05
C LEU A 132 -9.65 -22.20 16.89
N VAL A 133 -8.44 -22.66 17.19
CA VAL A 133 -7.49 -23.16 16.19
C VAL A 133 -8.12 -24.31 15.40
N ASP A 134 -8.73 -25.28 16.09
CA ASP A 134 -9.40 -26.43 15.46
C ASP A 134 -10.58 -25.99 14.58
N SER A 135 -11.37 -25.01 15.05
CA SER A 135 -12.46 -24.45 14.25
C SER A 135 -11.96 -23.73 13.01
N CYS A 136 -10.83 -22.99 13.08
CA CYS A 136 -10.24 -22.37 11.89
C CYS A 136 -9.76 -23.43 10.89
N LEU A 137 -9.14 -24.51 11.35
CA LEU A 137 -8.77 -25.63 10.47
C LEU A 137 -10.00 -26.29 9.84
N LEU A 138 -11.11 -26.43 10.60
CA LEU A 138 -12.36 -26.96 10.06
C LEU A 138 -12.99 -26.02 9.02
N ILE A 139 -12.87 -24.70 9.17
CA ILE A 139 -13.30 -23.74 8.15
C ILE A 139 -12.47 -23.92 6.88
N LEU A 140 -11.13 -24.01 6.98
CA LEU A 140 -10.27 -24.26 5.81
C LEU A 140 -10.62 -25.61 5.14
N HIS A 141 -10.92 -26.64 5.92
CA HIS A 141 -11.35 -27.93 5.40
C HIS A 141 -12.66 -27.81 4.62
N ASP A 142 -13.63 -27.05 5.16
CA ASP A 142 -14.90 -26.83 4.45
C ASP A 142 -14.67 -26.01 3.16
N TRP A 143 -13.82 -25.02 3.17
CA TRP A 143 -13.45 -24.29 1.95
C TRP A 143 -12.70 -25.16 0.93
N SER A 144 -11.98 -26.15 1.41
CA SER A 144 -11.28 -27.10 0.53
C SER A 144 -12.25 -27.97 -0.29
N GLY A 145 -13.29 -28.52 0.35
CA GLY A 145 -14.11 -29.53 -0.30
C GLY A 145 -15.61 -29.52 -0.03
N TYR A 146 -16.11 -28.63 0.85
CA TYR A 146 -17.46 -28.71 1.38
C TYR A 146 -18.26 -27.39 1.35
N ILE A 147 -17.97 -26.52 0.39
CA ILE A 147 -18.83 -25.36 0.10
C ILE A 147 -20.16 -25.85 -0.43
N THR A 148 -21.26 -25.38 0.14
CA THR A 148 -22.61 -25.73 -0.31
C THR A 148 -23.14 -24.63 -1.22
N LEU A 149 -23.39 -24.95 -2.46
CA LEU A 149 -23.82 -23.99 -3.48
C LEU A 149 -25.35 -24.07 -3.63
N LYS A 150 -26.09 -23.50 -2.66
CA LYS A 150 -27.56 -23.46 -2.68
C LYS A 150 -28.04 -22.45 -3.73
N ASP A 151 -29.12 -22.78 -4.44
CA ASP A 151 -29.67 -21.93 -5.52
C ASP A 151 -30.02 -20.53 -5.00
N LYS A 152 -30.64 -20.45 -3.80
CA LYS A 152 -31.02 -19.18 -3.21
C LYS A 152 -29.82 -18.29 -2.92
N ASP A 153 -28.75 -18.86 -2.32
CA ASP A 153 -27.55 -18.10 -1.96
C ASP A 153 -26.82 -17.60 -3.21
N ILE A 154 -26.81 -18.40 -4.30
CA ILE A 154 -26.30 -17.98 -5.60
C ILE A 154 -27.08 -16.77 -6.14
N ASP A 155 -28.43 -16.80 -6.09
CA ASP A 155 -29.23 -15.69 -6.60
C ASP A 155 -29.08 -14.42 -5.75
N ASP A 156 -28.94 -14.56 -4.44
CA ASP A 156 -28.69 -13.43 -3.55
C ASP A 156 -27.32 -12.80 -3.85
N GLU A 157 -26.29 -13.62 -4.08
CA GLU A 157 -24.92 -13.15 -4.33
C GLU A 157 -24.72 -12.50 -5.71
N ARG A 158 -25.53 -12.85 -6.73
CA ARG A 158 -25.50 -12.17 -8.05
C ARG A 158 -25.65 -10.64 -7.90
N ARG A 159 -26.51 -10.19 -6.99
CA ARG A 159 -26.75 -8.76 -6.75
C ARG A 159 -25.51 -8.10 -6.14
N VAL A 160 -24.89 -8.75 -5.19
CA VAL A 160 -23.67 -8.25 -4.51
C VAL A 160 -22.52 -8.11 -5.51
N ILE A 161 -22.26 -9.14 -6.33
CA ILE A 161 -21.20 -9.12 -7.36
C ILE A 161 -21.48 -8.05 -8.42
N ARG A 162 -22.74 -7.80 -8.78
CA ARG A 162 -23.08 -6.72 -9.71
C ARG A 162 -22.76 -5.34 -9.14
N GLU A 163 -23.04 -5.12 -7.86
CA GLU A 163 -22.70 -3.85 -7.19
C GLU A 163 -21.17 -3.71 -7.03
N GLU A 164 -20.46 -4.81 -6.75
CA GLU A 164 -19.00 -4.80 -6.74
C GLU A 164 -18.43 -4.46 -8.12
N TRP A 165 -18.91 -5.09 -9.18
CA TRP A 165 -18.51 -4.75 -10.55
C TRP A 165 -18.76 -3.27 -10.84
N ARG A 166 -19.91 -2.72 -10.40
CA ARG A 166 -20.22 -1.30 -10.60
C ARG A 166 -19.22 -0.38 -9.88
N THR A 167 -18.88 -0.71 -8.66
CA THR A 167 -17.90 0.04 -7.86
C THR A 167 -16.51 -0.04 -8.46
N ARG A 168 -16.10 -1.24 -8.93
CA ARG A 168 -14.76 -1.47 -9.50
C ARG A 168 -14.62 -1.06 -10.96
N ASN A 169 -15.70 -0.84 -11.69
CA ASN A 169 -15.69 -0.44 -13.11
C ASN A 169 -15.30 1.04 -13.29
N ASN A 170 -14.08 1.35 -12.88
CA ASN A 170 -13.42 2.64 -13.02
C ASN A 170 -12.65 2.77 -14.34
N ALA A 171 -12.07 3.93 -14.60
CA ALA A 171 -11.28 4.19 -15.82
C ALA A 171 -10.16 3.18 -16.04
N THR A 172 -9.46 2.79 -14.95
CA THR A 172 -8.36 1.82 -15.06
C THR A 172 -8.84 0.46 -15.56
N LEU A 173 -9.93 -0.08 -14.99
CA LEU A 173 -10.47 -1.37 -15.43
C LEU A 173 -10.95 -1.31 -16.88
N ARG A 174 -11.66 -0.24 -17.27
CA ARG A 174 -12.12 -0.05 -18.66
C ARG A 174 -10.96 0.07 -19.65
N MET A 175 -9.83 0.68 -19.24
CA MET A 175 -8.62 0.73 -20.06
C MET A 175 -7.94 -0.64 -20.16
N TYR A 176 -7.93 -1.45 -19.11
CA TYR A 176 -7.46 -2.84 -19.19
C TYR A 176 -8.30 -3.67 -20.16
N ASP A 177 -9.63 -3.53 -20.13
CA ASP A 177 -10.53 -4.20 -21.10
C ASP A 177 -10.21 -3.81 -22.55
N GLN A 178 -9.74 -2.59 -22.79
CA GLN A 178 -9.29 -2.15 -24.11
C GLN A 178 -7.90 -2.70 -24.47
N LEU A 179 -6.97 -2.77 -23.50
CA LEU A 179 -5.57 -3.17 -23.73
C LEU A 179 -5.41 -4.66 -23.96
N LEU A 180 -6.02 -5.51 -23.11
CA LEU A 180 -5.76 -6.94 -23.09
C LEU A 180 -5.94 -7.61 -24.46
N PRO A 181 -7.02 -7.33 -25.22
CA PRO A 181 -7.19 -7.88 -26.56
C PRO A 181 -6.19 -7.38 -27.61
N GLN A 182 -5.51 -6.24 -27.35
CA GLN A 182 -4.50 -5.68 -28.27
C GLN A 182 -3.12 -6.27 -28.04
N VAL A 183 -2.79 -6.61 -26.80
CA VAL A 183 -1.45 -7.02 -26.38
C VAL A 183 -1.29 -8.53 -26.29
N TYR A 184 -2.36 -9.25 -26.01
CA TYR A 184 -2.33 -10.70 -26.06
C TYR A 184 -2.83 -11.23 -27.40
N PRO A 185 -2.16 -12.24 -27.98
CA PRO A 185 -2.58 -12.82 -29.26
C PRO A 185 -4.01 -13.36 -29.21
N LYS A 186 -4.71 -13.34 -30.36
CA LYS A 186 -6.05 -13.90 -30.48
C LYS A 186 -6.07 -15.36 -29.99
N GLY A 187 -6.97 -15.69 -29.07
CA GLY A 187 -7.10 -17.02 -28.47
C GLY A 187 -6.22 -17.23 -27.24
N CYS A 188 -5.41 -16.26 -26.86
CA CYS A 188 -4.73 -16.27 -25.57
C CYS A 188 -5.75 -15.99 -24.46
N ARG A 189 -5.84 -16.88 -23.49
CA ARG A 189 -6.85 -16.76 -22.42
C ARG A 189 -6.68 -15.52 -21.55
N TYR A 190 -5.46 -15.03 -21.35
CA TYR A 190 -5.20 -13.79 -20.62
C TYR A 190 -5.88 -12.56 -21.25
N ALA A 191 -6.17 -12.59 -22.54
CA ALA A 191 -6.92 -11.50 -23.20
C ALA A 191 -8.36 -11.35 -22.69
N GLU A 192 -8.92 -12.40 -22.06
CA GLU A 192 -10.36 -12.50 -21.83
C GLU A 192 -10.76 -13.03 -20.43
N ARG A 193 -9.83 -13.19 -19.51
CA ARG A 193 -10.07 -13.85 -18.21
C ARG A 193 -9.84 -12.92 -17.01
N MET A 194 -10.35 -11.68 -17.11
CA MET A 194 -10.42 -10.82 -15.93
C MET A 194 -11.30 -11.47 -14.85
N PRO A 195 -10.87 -11.53 -13.59
CA PRO A 195 -11.56 -12.27 -12.53
C PRO A 195 -13.00 -11.82 -12.27
N ILE A 196 -13.30 -10.53 -12.39
CA ILE A 196 -14.66 -10.01 -12.21
C ILE A 196 -15.64 -10.57 -13.25
N GLY A 197 -15.17 -11.06 -14.38
CA GLY A 197 -15.93 -11.73 -15.42
C GLY A 197 -16.86 -10.83 -16.21
N LEU A 198 -17.90 -11.44 -16.76
CA LEU A 198 -18.91 -10.76 -17.57
C LEU A 198 -20.26 -10.75 -16.86
N MET A 199 -20.85 -9.57 -16.69
CA MET A 199 -22.16 -9.44 -16.05
C MET A 199 -23.26 -10.21 -16.78
N SER A 200 -23.19 -10.30 -18.10
CA SER A 200 -24.10 -11.14 -18.90
C SER A 200 -24.07 -12.63 -18.53
N ILE A 201 -22.94 -13.12 -18.06
CA ILE A 201 -22.79 -14.48 -17.54
C ILE A 201 -23.21 -14.54 -16.08
N ILE A 202 -22.72 -13.64 -15.24
CA ILE A 202 -23.04 -13.56 -13.80
C ILE A 202 -24.55 -13.52 -13.58
N ASP A 203 -25.28 -12.77 -14.39
CA ASP A 203 -26.74 -12.63 -14.30
C ASP A 203 -27.53 -13.87 -14.75
N THR A 204 -26.94 -14.74 -15.59
CA THR A 204 -27.70 -15.75 -16.33
C THR A 204 -27.17 -17.18 -16.26
N PHE A 205 -25.98 -17.41 -15.64
CA PHE A 205 -25.43 -18.75 -15.56
C PHE A 205 -26.37 -19.70 -14.79
N LYS A 206 -26.43 -20.96 -15.20
CA LYS A 206 -27.19 -21.99 -14.50
C LYS A 206 -26.44 -22.42 -13.25
N TYR A 207 -27.12 -22.64 -12.13
CA TYR A 207 -26.52 -23.12 -10.88
C TYR A 207 -25.56 -24.29 -11.08
N GLN A 208 -25.92 -25.21 -11.96
CA GLN A 208 -25.07 -26.36 -12.29
C GLN A 208 -23.73 -25.95 -12.89
N THR A 209 -23.67 -24.86 -13.66
CA THR A 209 -22.41 -24.36 -14.24
C THR A 209 -21.38 -23.98 -13.17
N LEU A 210 -21.83 -23.39 -12.05
CA LEU A 210 -20.98 -23.07 -10.91
C LEU A 210 -20.55 -24.34 -10.17
N ARG A 211 -21.50 -25.28 -9.96
CA ARG A 211 -21.21 -26.57 -9.33
C ARG A 211 -20.22 -27.40 -10.17
N ASP A 212 -20.33 -27.34 -11.49
CA ASP A 212 -19.40 -28.01 -12.41
C ASP A 212 -17.98 -27.40 -12.29
N TYR A 213 -17.88 -26.06 -12.21
CA TYR A 213 -16.61 -25.36 -11.99
C TYR A 213 -15.98 -25.78 -10.65
N TYR A 214 -16.76 -25.75 -9.57
CA TYR A 214 -16.34 -26.17 -8.25
C TYR A 214 -15.89 -27.64 -8.22
N SER A 215 -16.68 -28.54 -8.75
CA SER A 215 -16.39 -29.97 -8.81
C SER A 215 -15.13 -30.30 -9.62
N LYS A 216 -14.87 -29.50 -10.66
CA LYS A 216 -13.72 -29.70 -11.55
C LYS A 216 -12.42 -29.24 -10.97
N TRP A 217 -12.42 -28.12 -10.21
CA TRP A 217 -11.19 -27.43 -9.86
C TRP A 217 -10.86 -27.40 -8.36
N TYR A 218 -11.85 -27.57 -7.46
CA TYR A 218 -11.60 -27.55 -6.03
C TYR A 218 -11.32 -28.94 -5.50
N HIS A 219 -10.05 -29.34 -5.52
CA HIS A 219 -9.57 -30.60 -5.00
C HIS A 219 -8.16 -30.46 -4.40
N PRO A 220 -7.78 -31.35 -3.44
CA PRO A 220 -6.61 -31.17 -2.58
C PRO A 220 -5.27 -30.99 -3.30
N ASP A 221 -5.03 -31.64 -4.43
CA ASP A 221 -3.76 -31.56 -5.17
C ASP A 221 -3.52 -30.21 -5.86
N LEU A 222 -4.54 -29.36 -5.97
CA LEU A 222 -4.42 -27.96 -6.37
C LEU A 222 -4.38 -26.98 -5.18
N GLN A 223 -4.35 -27.50 -3.94
CA GLN A 223 -4.51 -26.70 -2.73
C GLN A 223 -3.29 -26.78 -1.81
N ALA A 224 -3.07 -25.71 -1.07
CA ALA A 224 -2.16 -25.73 0.07
C ALA A 224 -2.79 -25.08 1.29
N ILE A 225 -2.55 -25.68 2.45
CA ILE A 225 -2.87 -25.12 3.76
C ILE A 225 -1.60 -24.46 4.31
N VAL A 226 -1.72 -23.21 4.76
CA VAL A 226 -0.62 -22.51 5.42
C VAL A 226 -1.09 -22.08 6.81
N VAL A 227 -0.39 -22.53 7.85
CA VAL A 227 -0.67 -22.16 9.24
C VAL A 227 0.61 -21.63 9.86
N VAL A 228 0.60 -20.35 10.24
CA VAL A 228 1.75 -19.69 10.84
C VAL A 228 1.33 -18.96 12.10
N GLY A 229 2.01 -19.20 13.21
CA GLY A 229 1.70 -18.48 14.43
C GLY A 229 2.18 -19.17 15.70
N ASP A 230 1.72 -18.67 16.83
CA ASP A 230 2.00 -19.26 18.15
C ASP A 230 1.09 -20.48 18.37
N ILE A 231 1.53 -21.60 17.76
CA ILE A 231 0.79 -22.87 17.66
C ILE A 231 1.72 -24.06 17.92
N ASP A 232 1.14 -25.18 18.30
CA ASP A 232 1.82 -26.49 18.34
C ASP A 232 1.81 -27.11 16.93
N VAL A 233 2.98 -27.19 16.30
CA VAL A 233 3.17 -27.67 14.94
C VAL A 233 2.74 -29.13 14.77
N ASP A 234 3.10 -30.00 15.72
CA ASP A 234 2.80 -31.45 15.65
C ASP A 234 1.31 -31.71 15.78
N ARG A 235 0.63 -30.92 16.63
CA ARG A 235 -0.80 -31.01 16.81
C ARG A 235 -1.56 -30.52 15.58
N VAL A 236 -1.17 -29.37 15.01
CA VAL A 236 -1.79 -28.82 13.78
C VAL A 236 -1.61 -29.79 12.62
N GLU A 237 -0.45 -30.41 12.47
CA GLU A 237 -0.19 -31.42 11.43
C GLU A 237 -1.10 -32.65 11.58
N LYS A 238 -1.25 -33.16 12.79
CA LYS A 238 -2.18 -34.26 13.07
C LYS A 238 -3.62 -33.89 12.75
N GLU A 239 -4.04 -32.68 13.10
CA GLU A 239 -5.40 -32.22 12.84
C GLU A 239 -5.66 -32.02 11.34
N ILE A 240 -4.71 -31.44 10.59
CA ILE A 240 -4.80 -31.38 9.11
C ILE A 240 -4.93 -32.79 8.55
N THR A 241 -4.06 -33.72 8.95
CA THR A 241 -4.09 -35.11 8.46
C THR A 241 -5.45 -35.77 8.76
N ARG A 242 -6.01 -35.53 9.95
CA ARG A 242 -7.31 -36.09 10.36
C ARG A 242 -8.47 -35.51 9.56
N LEU A 243 -8.50 -34.18 9.40
CA LEU A 243 -9.61 -33.50 8.71
C LEU A 243 -9.64 -33.82 7.22
N TRP A 244 -8.52 -33.70 6.52
CA TRP A 244 -8.49 -33.91 5.06
C TRP A 244 -8.62 -35.38 4.65
N ALA A 245 -8.55 -36.34 5.57
CA ALA A 245 -8.75 -37.77 5.27
C ALA A 245 -10.18 -38.09 4.79
N ASP A 246 -11.17 -37.22 5.04
CA ASP A 246 -12.57 -37.44 4.61
C ASP A 246 -12.94 -36.69 3.31
N ILE A 247 -12.05 -35.87 2.74
CA ILE A 247 -12.35 -35.15 1.51
C ILE A 247 -12.40 -36.13 0.35
N PRO A 248 -13.58 -36.30 -0.31
CA PRO A 248 -13.72 -37.27 -1.39
C PRO A 248 -12.96 -36.86 -2.62
N ARG A 249 -12.28 -37.81 -3.25
CA ARG A 249 -11.73 -37.59 -4.59
C ARG A 249 -12.89 -37.34 -5.57
N ARG A 250 -12.85 -36.21 -6.25
CA ARG A 250 -13.93 -35.83 -7.17
C ARG A 250 -13.81 -36.55 -8.49
N GLU A 251 -14.91 -37.06 -9.00
CA GLU A 251 -14.96 -37.86 -10.28
C GLU A 251 -14.51 -37.03 -11.48
N HIS A 252 -14.75 -35.72 -11.47
CA HIS A 252 -14.45 -34.81 -12.58
C HIS A 252 -13.27 -33.88 -12.30
N ALA A 253 -12.41 -34.20 -11.31
CA ALA A 253 -11.20 -33.44 -11.03
C ALA A 253 -10.29 -33.37 -12.25
N ALA A 254 -9.83 -32.18 -12.58
CA ALA A 254 -8.98 -31.93 -13.74
C ALA A 254 -7.58 -31.49 -13.33
N GLU A 255 -6.58 -31.91 -14.06
CA GLU A 255 -5.21 -31.43 -13.89
C GLU A 255 -5.10 -29.94 -14.25
N ARG A 256 -4.31 -29.20 -13.48
CA ARG A 256 -4.02 -27.79 -13.73
C ARG A 256 -3.28 -27.61 -15.05
N VAL A 257 -3.87 -26.86 -15.96
CA VAL A 257 -3.21 -26.43 -17.20
C VAL A 257 -2.62 -25.05 -17.01
N TYR A 258 -1.32 -24.89 -17.28
CA TYR A 258 -0.66 -23.58 -17.32
C TYR A 258 -0.65 -23.08 -18.77
N TYR A 259 -1.45 -22.06 -19.01
CA TYR A 259 -1.53 -21.42 -20.33
C TYR A 259 -0.34 -20.49 -20.50
N THR A 260 0.32 -20.56 -21.65
CA THR A 260 1.46 -19.70 -21.98
C THR A 260 1.00 -18.54 -22.86
N VAL A 261 1.73 -17.43 -22.79
CA VAL A 261 1.62 -16.35 -23.75
C VAL A 261 2.56 -16.68 -24.93
N PRO A 262 2.05 -16.73 -26.16
CA PRO A 262 2.87 -17.01 -27.33
C PRO A 262 3.97 -15.96 -27.50
N TYR A 263 5.22 -16.40 -27.59
CA TYR A 263 6.36 -15.51 -27.82
C TYR A 263 6.26 -14.83 -29.19
N HIS A 264 6.56 -13.53 -29.23
CA HIS A 264 6.59 -12.73 -30.45
C HIS A 264 7.93 -12.02 -30.63
N LYS A 265 8.27 -11.70 -31.89
CA LYS A 265 9.50 -10.97 -32.24
C LYS A 265 9.26 -9.53 -32.70
N ASN A 266 7.99 -9.13 -32.72
CA ASN A 266 7.58 -7.80 -33.13
C ASN A 266 7.16 -6.98 -31.91
N VAL A 267 7.31 -5.67 -32.00
CA VAL A 267 6.78 -4.77 -30.97
C VAL A 267 5.25 -4.82 -30.99
N ILE A 268 4.67 -5.05 -29.82
CA ILE A 268 3.21 -4.98 -29.60
C ILE A 268 2.87 -3.57 -29.11
N TYR A 269 1.78 -3.01 -29.64
CA TYR A 269 1.27 -1.71 -29.24
C TYR A 269 -0.11 -1.87 -28.63
N GLY A 270 -0.26 -1.43 -27.37
CA GLY A 270 -1.52 -1.35 -26.66
C GLY A 270 -1.91 0.10 -26.41
N ILE A 271 -3.12 0.49 -26.81
CA ILE A 271 -3.61 1.86 -26.68
C ILE A 271 -4.96 1.83 -26.02
N ALA A 272 -5.08 2.52 -24.89
CA ALA A 272 -6.33 2.68 -24.17
C ALA A 272 -6.53 4.12 -23.71
N ASP A 273 -7.76 4.56 -23.72
CA ASP A 273 -8.15 5.86 -23.18
C ASP A 273 -9.51 5.83 -22.48
N ASP A 274 -9.68 6.70 -21.52
CA ASP A 274 -10.94 6.85 -20.80
C ASP A 274 -11.18 8.30 -20.41
N PRO A 275 -12.42 8.83 -20.50
CA PRO A 275 -12.68 10.23 -20.16
C PRO A 275 -12.60 10.52 -18.66
N GLU A 276 -12.69 9.51 -17.80
CA GLU A 276 -12.56 9.63 -16.34
C GLU A 276 -11.13 9.31 -15.87
N SER A 277 -10.18 9.05 -16.79
CA SER A 277 -8.77 8.86 -16.42
C SER A 277 -8.16 10.18 -15.92
N GLU A 278 -7.40 10.11 -14.84
CA GLU A 278 -6.73 11.26 -14.23
C GLU A 278 -5.34 11.56 -14.82
N SER A 279 -4.77 10.61 -15.55
CA SER A 279 -3.38 10.67 -15.99
C SER A 279 -3.17 10.08 -17.37
N ASN A 280 -2.05 10.46 -17.97
CA ASN A 280 -1.54 9.82 -19.19
C ASN A 280 -0.22 9.15 -18.88
N SER A 281 -0.02 7.95 -19.40
CA SER A 281 1.22 7.20 -19.25
C SER A 281 1.63 6.50 -20.54
N ILE A 282 2.94 6.30 -20.69
CA ILE A 282 3.51 5.41 -21.68
C ILE A 282 4.48 4.46 -21.01
N GLN A 283 4.45 3.20 -21.42
CA GLN A 283 5.32 2.14 -20.91
C GLN A 283 6.05 1.48 -22.07
N ILE A 284 7.33 1.19 -21.88
CA ILE A 284 8.17 0.44 -22.82
C ILE A 284 8.66 -0.78 -22.05
N LEU A 285 8.23 -1.96 -22.47
CA LEU A 285 8.43 -3.22 -21.78
C LEU A 285 9.16 -4.22 -22.68
N PHE A 286 10.06 -4.98 -22.09
CA PHE A 286 10.77 -6.10 -22.72
C PHE A 286 10.33 -7.36 -22.03
N ASN A 287 9.63 -8.23 -22.75
CA ASN A 287 8.96 -9.37 -22.20
C ASN A 287 9.80 -10.63 -22.32
N THR A 288 9.79 -11.44 -21.29
CA THR A 288 10.43 -12.75 -21.25
C THR A 288 9.49 -13.78 -20.65
N PRO A 289 9.45 -15.02 -21.14
CA PRO A 289 8.69 -16.08 -20.48
C PRO A 289 9.18 -16.25 -19.03
N SER A 290 8.25 -16.35 -18.09
CA SER A 290 8.58 -16.68 -16.72
C SER A 290 9.21 -18.08 -16.63
N PRO A 291 10.13 -18.35 -15.69
CA PRO A 291 10.74 -19.66 -15.56
C PRO A 291 9.71 -20.75 -15.32
N MET A 292 9.84 -21.85 -16.08
CA MET A 292 8.99 -23.02 -15.97
C MET A 292 9.82 -24.29 -15.77
N ARG A 293 9.40 -25.17 -14.88
CA ARG A 293 10.03 -26.47 -14.66
C ARG A 293 8.95 -27.53 -14.59
N ASN A 294 9.08 -28.56 -15.43
CA ASN A 294 8.11 -29.66 -15.54
C ASN A 294 6.67 -29.14 -15.78
N GLY A 295 6.53 -28.10 -16.63
CA GLY A 295 5.23 -27.49 -16.95
C GLY A 295 4.60 -26.66 -15.82
N ARG A 296 5.34 -26.33 -14.76
CA ARG A 296 4.87 -25.49 -13.62
C ARG A 296 5.78 -24.27 -13.43
N PRO A 297 5.27 -23.17 -12.91
CA PRO A 297 6.10 -22.03 -12.55
C PRO A 297 7.27 -22.44 -11.65
N ALA A 298 8.43 -21.85 -11.90
CA ALA A 298 9.67 -22.14 -11.19
C ALA A 298 10.34 -20.83 -10.75
N ALA A 299 11.15 -20.94 -9.72
CA ALA A 299 11.87 -19.80 -9.16
C ALA A 299 12.83 -19.14 -10.16
N THR A 300 12.90 -17.83 -10.09
CA THR A 300 13.98 -17.04 -10.70
C THR A 300 15.29 -17.30 -9.96
N SER A 301 16.41 -17.38 -10.68
CA SER A 301 17.73 -17.58 -10.07
C SER A 301 18.10 -16.40 -9.15
N TYR A 302 18.93 -16.67 -8.10
CA TYR A 302 19.43 -15.56 -7.25
C TYR A 302 20.24 -14.54 -8.05
N ARG A 303 20.92 -14.99 -9.11
CA ARG A 303 21.69 -14.10 -9.99
C ARG A 303 20.75 -13.16 -10.77
N ASP A 304 19.66 -13.67 -11.31
CA ASP A 304 18.67 -12.82 -11.98
C ASP A 304 17.99 -11.88 -10.96
N LYS A 305 17.63 -12.38 -9.78
CA LYS A 305 17.11 -11.52 -8.69
C LYS A 305 18.06 -10.38 -8.33
N PHE A 306 19.37 -10.65 -8.32
CA PHE A 306 20.38 -9.62 -8.11
C PHE A 306 20.35 -8.54 -9.23
N PHE A 307 20.31 -8.94 -10.50
CA PHE A 307 20.23 -7.98 -11.60
C PHE A 307 18.95 -7.16 -11.55
N HIS A 308 17.82 -7.81 -11.30
CA HIS A 308 16.51 -7.16 -11.08
C HIS A 308 16.47 -6.25 -9.84
N SER A 309 17.40 -6.41 -8.89
CA SER A 309 17.54 -5.51 -7.76
C SER A 309 18.39 -4.29 -8.06
N VAL A 310 19.56 -4.45 -8.71
CA VAL A 310 20.53 -3.36 -8.88
C VAL A 310 20.27 -2.48 -10.10
N VAL A 311 19.79 -3.05 -11.22
CA VAL A 311 19.54 -2.28 -12.44
C VAL A 311 18.42 -1.25 -12.29
N PRO A 312 17.27 -1.57 -11.66
CA PRO A 312 16.25 -0.57 -11.36
C PRO A 312 16.75 0.59 -10.49
N ILE A 313 17.58 0.32 -9.48
CA ILE A 313 18.16 1.37 -8.63
C ILE A 313 18.94 2.38 -9.46
N MET A 314 19.81 1.90 -10.36
CA MET A 314 20.65 2.76 -11.17
C MET A 314 19.84 3.53 -12.23
N LEU A 315 18.89 2.87 -12.87
CA LEU A 315 18.07 3.50 -13.91
C LEU A 315 17.10 4.53 -13.33
N ASN A 316 16.46 4.23 -12.17
CA ASN A 316 15.61 5.18 -11.46
C ASN A 316 16.40 6.42 -11.02
N ALA A 317 17.65 6.25 -10.57
CA ALA A 317 18.50 7.39 -10.20
C ALA A 317 18.76 8.33 -11.40
N ARG A 318 18.86 7.81 -12.63
CA ARG A 318 18.96 8.63 -13.85
C ARG A 318 17.65 9.34 -14.16
N PHE A 319 16.51 8.67 -14.03
CA PHE A 319 15.20 9.31 -14.18
C PHE A 319 14.98 10.42 -13.13
N ASP A 320 15.34 10.19 -11.87
CA ASP A 320 15.26 11.21 -10.83
C ASP A 320 16.11 12.43 -11.16
N GLU A 321 17.34 12.23 -11.68
CA GLU A 321 18.20 13.32 -12.13
C GLU A 321 17.58 14.13 -13.26
N ILE A 322 17.02 13.46 -14.29
CA ILE A 322 16.32 14.13 -15.38
C ILE A 322 15.10 14.88 -14.84
N GLY A 323 14.41 14.34 -13.87
CA GLY A 323 13.26 14.96 -13.19
C GLY A 323 13.57 16.32 -12.55
N THR A 324 14.83 16.60 -12.24
CA THR A 324 15.27 17.91 -11.71
C THR A 324 15.56 18.96 -12.79
N ARG A 325 15.62 18.60 -14.07
CA ARG A 325 15.98 19.51 -15.17
C ARG A 325 14.85 20.49 -15.49
N LYS A 326 15.21 21.65 -16.02
CA LYS A 326 14.24 22.69 -16.40
C LYS A 326 13.25 22.26 -17.48
N ASP A 327 13.69 21.39 -18.39
CA ASP A 327 12.96 20.91 -19.56
C ASP A 327 12.54 19.44 -19.41
N VAL A 328 12.29 18.99 -18.19
CA VAL A 328 11.87 17.62 -17.92
C VAL A 328 10.67 17.20 -18.80
N PRO A 329 10.77 16.09 -19.54
CA PRO A 329 9.76 15.72 -20.54
C PRO A 329 8.58 14.91 -19.97
N TYR A 330 8.56 14.62 -18.68
CA TYR A 330 7.57 13.81 -18.02
C TYR A 330 7.15 14.42 -16.65
N LEU A 331 6.10 13.90 -16.06
CA LEU A 331 5.68 14.19 -14.68
C LEU A 331 6.42 13.30 -13.68
N ASN A 332 6.56 12.04 -14.04
CA ASN A 332 7.36 11.03 -13.34
C ASN A 332 7.86 10.00 -14.35
N ALA A 333 8.91 9.29 -14.01
CA ALA A 333 9.38 8.13 -14.75
C ALA A 333 9.99 7.13 -13.78
N THR A 334 9.80 5.83 -14.06
CA THR A 334 10.31 4.75 -13.24
C THR A 334 10.53 3.49 -14.04
N THR A 335 11.38 2.61 -13.54
CA THR A 335 11.48 1.23 -14.04
C THR A 335 10.23 0.44 -13.68
N LEU A 336 9.88 -0.47 -14.58
CA LEU A 336 8.80 -1.44 -14.41
C LEU A 336 9.42 -2.83 -14.43
N ASP A 337 9.12 -3.65 -13.43
CA ASP A 337 9.70 -4.98 -13.22
C ASP A 337 8.67 -5.89 -12.56
N GLY A 338 8.14 -6.88 -13.29
CA GLY A 338 7.09 -7.76 -12.78
C GLY A 338 6.36 -8.53 -13.86
N ASP A 339 5.22 -9.10 -13.47
CA ASP A 339 4.36 -9.85 -14.38
C ASP A 339 3.83 -8.94 -15.51
N PHE A 340 3.71 -9.47 -16.74
CA PHE A 340 3.16 -8.71 -17.86
C PHE A 340 1.65 -8.56 -17.73
N LEU A 341 1.22 -7.38 -17.32
CA LEU A 341 -0.17 -7.03 -17.04
C LEU A 341 -0.81 -8.01 -16.04
N ILE A 342 -1.63 -8.95 -16.52
CA ILE A 342 -2.35 -9.93 -15.68
C ILE A 342 -1.78 -11.35 -15.79
N SER A 343 -0.68 -11.57 -16.52
CA SER A 343 -0.13 -12.89 -16.82
C SER A 343 1.05 -13.24 -15.93
N SER A 344 0.89 -14.22 -15.04
CA SER A 344 1.98 -14.73 -14.20
C SER A 344 3.03 -15.59 -14.92
N VAL A 345 2.79 -15.91 -16.21
CA VAL A 345 3.69 -16.77 -17.02
C VAL A 345 4.58 -15.97 -17.97
N GLU A 346 4.47 -14.66 -17.97
CA GLU A 346 5.31 -13.75 -18.73
C GLU A 346 5.78 -12.60 -17.84
N HIS A 347 7.06 -12.36 -17.82
CA HIS A 347 7.70 -11.30 -17.04
C HIS A 347 8.07 -10.13 -17.93
N SER A 348 7.87 -8.92 -17.47
CA SER A 348 8.21 -7.67 -18.13
C SER A 348 9.26 -6.90 -17.35
N PHE A 349 10.24 -6.37 -18.06
CA PHE A 349 11.21 -5.42 -17.52
C PHE A 349 11.36 -4.23 -18.46
N GLY A 350 11.26 -3.01 -17.94
CA GLY A 350 11.35 -1.82 -18.79
C GLY A 350 11.21 -0.53 -18.01
N ALA A 351 10.60 0.47 -18.64
CA ALA A 351 10.36 1.77 -18.02
C ALA A 351 9.02 2.36 -18.44
N GLY A 352 8.44 3.18 -17.55
CA GLY A 352 7.22 3.92 -17.79
C GLY A 352 7.34 5.38 -17.36
N ALA A 353 6.59 6.25 -18.02
CA ALA A 353 6.52 7.66 -17.69
C ALA A 353 5.07 8.17 -17.71
N GLY A 354 4.74 8.99 -16.72
CA GLY A 354 3.53 9.82 -16.71
C GLY A 354 3.83 11.17 -17.37
N PHE A 355 2.90 11.70 -18.17
CA PHE A 355 3.11 12.93 -18.91
C PHE A 355 1.83 13.79 -19.00
N VAL A 356 2.00 15.07 -19.33
CA VAL A 356 0.88 15.98 -19.59
C VAL A 356 0.23 15.66 -20.94
N SER A 357 -1.08 15.86 -21.05
CA SER A 357 -1.82 15.57 -22.29
C SER A 357 -1.12 16.16 -23.52
N GLY A 358 -0.91 15.33 -24.53
CA GLY A 358 -0.23 15.68 -25.78
C GLY A 358 1.29 15.58 -25.76
N ALA A 359 1.94 15.37 -24.61
CA ALA A 359 3.41 15.31 -24.49
C ALA A 359 3.97 13.87 -24.47
N TRP A 360 3.30 12.93 -25.11
CA TRP A 360 3.75 11.54 -25.14
C TRP A 360 5.07 11.34 -25.90
N GLN A 361 5.33 12.11 -26.98
CA GLN A 361 6.57 11.97 -27.76
C GLN A 361 7.82 12.32 -26.94
N PRO A 362 7.93 13.50 -26.28
CA PRO A 362 9.12 13.79 -25.48
C PRO A 362 9.28 12.83 -24.30
N ALA A 363 8.19 12.35 -23.69
CA ALA A 363 8.27 11.34 -22.65
C ALA A 363 8.79 10.00 -23.18
N THR A 364 8.27 9.53 -24.33
CA THR A 364 8.74 8.31 -24.99
C THR A 364 10.21 8.44 -25.40
N GLN A 365 10.60 9.58 -25.98
CA GLN A 365 11.99 9.81 -26.39
C GLN A 365 12.94 9.70 -25.19
N CYS A 366 12.58 10.30 -24.06
CA CYS A 366 13.40 10.25 -22.86
C CYS A 366 13.55 8.82 -22.30
N LEU A 367 12.45 8.04 -22.26
CA LEU A 367 12.53 6.64 -21.86
C LEU A 367 13.43 5.85 -22.80
N VAL A 368 13.25 6.01 -24.13
CA VAL A 368 14.09 5.34 -25.14
C VAL A 368 15.54 5.77 -25.00
N ASP A 369 15.83 7.06 -24.84
CA ASP A 369 17.21 7.57 -24.71
C ASP A 369 17.93 6.92 -23.53
N GLU A 370 17.27 6.75 -22.35
CA GLU A 370 17.90 6.14 -21.18
C GLU A 370 18.01 4.61 -21.28
N LEU A 371 17.00 3.93 -21.87
CA LEU A 371 17.08 2.48 -22.13
C LEU A 371 18.17 2.19 -23.20
N HIS A 372 18.24 3.02 -24.23
CA HIS A 372 19.27 2.96 -25.28
C HIS A 372 20.67 3.20 -24.71
N ARG A 373 20.82 4.22 -23.86
CA ARG A 373 22.05 4.54 -23.15
C ARG A 373 22.50 3.37 -22.25
N ALA A 374 21.59 2.81 -21.47
CA ALA A 374 21.86 1.66 -20.60
C ALA A 374 22.22 0.41 -21.42
N ARG A 375 21.59 0.20 -22.59
CA ARG A 375 21.90 -0.91 -23.50
C ARG A 375 23.29 -0.80 -24.10
N ASP A 376 23.66 0.38 -24.64
CA ASP A 376 24.84 0.54 -25.47
C ASP A 376 26.10 0.94 -24.69
N TYR A 377 25.95 1.70 -23.61
CA TYR A 377 27.05 2.19 -22.78
C TYR A 377 27.05 1.60 -21.33
N GLY A 378 25.96 0.98 -20.91
CA GLY A 378 25.84 0.43 -19.56
C GLY A 378 25.77 1.50 -18.46
N PHE A 379 26.15 1.07 -17.26
CA PHE A 379 26.26 1.90 -16.06
C PHE A 379 27.72 2.15 -15.73
N VAL A 380 27.99 3.22 -14.95
CA VAL A 380 29.34 3.57 -14.52
C VAL A 380 29.63 3.04 -13.10
N PRO A 381 30.94 2.92 -12.70
CA PRO A 381 31.29 2.32 -11.41
C PRO A 381 30.62 2.98 -10.21
N THR A 382 30.48 4.29 -10.18
CA THR A 382 29.87 5.02 -9.06
C THR A 382 28.35 4.79 -8.92
N GLU A 383 27.63 4.55 -10.02
CA GLU A 383 26.23 4.14 -9.99
C GLU A 383 26.10 2.73 -9.37
N TYR A 384 26.96 1.82 -9.82
CA TYR A 384 26.96 0.43 -9.36
C TYR A 384 27.32 0.32 -7.87
N GLU A 385 28.34 1.05 -7.43
CA GLU A 385 28.75 1.10 -6.01
C GLU A 385 27.57 1.57 -5.11
N ARG A 386 26.83 2.61 -5.53
CA ARG A 386 25.67 3.11 -4.81
C ARG A 386 24.54 2.08 -4.79
N ALA A 387 24.26 1.43 -5.91
CA ALA A 387 23.22 0.40 -6.00
C ALA A 387 23.54 -0.83 -5.13
N CYS A 388 24.79 -1.30 -5.17
CA CYS A 388 25.26 -2.38 -4.31
C CYS A 388 25.19 -2.01 -2.83
N SER A 389 25.55 -0.78 -2.45
CA SER A 389 25.44 -0.29 -1.07
C SER A 389 23.99 -0.25 -0.60
N GLN A 390 23.06 0.20 -1.46
CA GLN A 390 21.64 0.22 -1.15
C GLN A 390 21.08 -1.20 -0.98
N LEU A 391 21.42 -2.12 -1.88
CA LEU A 391 21.00 -3.52 -1.77
C LEU A 391 21.57 -4.15 -0.50
N GLN A 392 22.87 -3.97 -0.21
CA GLN A 392 23.50 -4.50 1.00
C GLN A 392 22.82 -4.00 2.28
N ASN A 393 22.51 -2.71 2.38
CA ASN A 393 21.80 -2.17 3.54
C ASN A 393 20.40 -2.80 3.71
N SER A 394 19.68 -3.04 2.61
CA SER A 394 18.38 -3.72 2.65
C SER A 394 18.51 -5.19 3.12
N LEU A 395 19.56 -5.89 2.68
CA LEU A 395 19.86 -7.26 3.12
C LEU A 395 20.26 -7.31 4.59
N ASP A 396 21.08 -6.36 5.05
CA ASP A 396 21.47 -6.24 6.45
C ASP A 396 20.25 -5.98 7.36
N ASP A 397 19.35 -5.10 6.95
CA ASP A 397 18.10 -4.81 7.65
C ASP A 397 17.19 -6.05 7.73
N ALA A 398 17.01 -6.78 6.63
CA ALA A 398 16.25 -8.02 6.60
C ALA A 398 16.86 -9.07 7.55
N ARG A 399 18.18 -9.21 7.56
CA ARG A 399 18.92 -10.13 8.41
C ARG A 399 18.78 -9.80 9.91
N GLN A 400 18.88 -8.52 10.26
CA GLN A 400 18.70 -8.05 11.65
C GLN A 400 17.29 -8.31 12.17
N ASN A 401 16.28 -8.19 11.30
CA ASN A 401 14.88 -8.43 11.64
C ASN A 401 14.42 -9.89 11.48
N ALA A 402 15.29 -10.79 11.06
CA ALA A 402 14.93 -12.19 10.80
C ALA A 402 14.16 -12.86 11.96
N GLY A 403 14.54 -12.56 13.22
CA GLY A 403 13.87 -13.06 14.42
C GLY A 403 12.60 -12.31 14.82
N ASN A 404 12.23 -11.24 14.11
CA ASN A 404 11.05 -10.42 14.39
C ASN A 404 10.03 -10.47 13.22
N ARG A 405 10.15 -11.42 12.31
CA ARG A 405 9.21 -11.60 11.18
C ARG A 405 7.80 -11.80 11.70
N LYS A 406 6.86 -11.06 11.15
CA LYS A 406 5.43 -11.26 11.39
C LYS A 406 4.94 -12.52 10.67
N ASN A 407 3.86 -13.11 11.14
CA ASN A 407 3.23 -14.27 10.49
C ASN A 407 3.02 -14.07 9.00
N ALA A 408 2.47 -12.92 8.60
CA ALA A 408 2.18 -12.60 7.20
C ALA A 408 3.42 -12.67 6.29
N GLU A 409 4.62 -12.33 6.79
CA GLU A 409 5.87 -12.40 6.01
C GLU A 409 6.30 -13.86 5.75
N ILE A 410 6.03 -14.74 6.70
CA ILE A 410 6.32 -16.18 6.56
C ILE A 410 5.27 -16.82 5.64
N VAL A 411 4.00 -16.47 5.83
CA VAL A 411 2.90 -16.90 4.94
C VAL A 411 3.19 -16.53 3.49
N ALA A 412 3.58 -15.28 3.22
CA ALA A 412 3.92 -14.84 1.87
C ALA A 412 5.01 -15.70 1.21
N SER A 413 6.03 -16.13 1.98
CA SER A 413 7.07 -17.04 1.49
C SER A 413 6.52 -18.43 1.18
N CYS A 414 5.62 -18.97 2.01
CA CYS A 414 4.97 -20.27 1.78
C CYS A 414 4.05 -20.23 0.55
N VAL A 415 3.27 -19.17 0.41
CA VAL A 415 2.39 -18.95 -0.75
C VAL A 415 3.20 -18.83 -2.04
N ALA A 416 4.28 -18.05 -2.05
CA ALA A 416 5.16 -17.94 -3.21
C ALA A 416 5.83 -19.26 -3.57
N ASN A 417 6.23 -20.05 -2.58
CA ASN A 417 6.76 -21.40 -2.80
C ASN A 417 5.71 -22.30 -3.45
N PHE A 418 4.48 -22.32 -2.92
CA PHE A 418 3.42 -23.16 -3.48
C PHE A 418 3.06 -22.74 -4.90
N LEU A 419 2.79 -21.46 -5.14
CA LEU A 419 2.26 -20.96 -6.41
C LEU A 419 3.33 -20.85 -7.51
N ARG A 420 4.53 -20.35 -7.16
CA ARG A 420 5.59 -19.96 -8.12
C ARG A 420 6.85 -20.81 -8.03
N GLY A 421 6.91 -21.80 -7.12
CA GLY A 421 8.11 -22.62 -6.90
C GLY A 421 9.29 -21.85 -6.30
N GLU A 422 9.04 -20.67 -5.70
CA GLU A 422 10.07 -19.88 -5.06
C GLU A 422 10.75 -20.66 -3.93
N PRO A 423 12.07 -20.53 -3.73
CA PRO A 423 12.76 -21.26 -2.68
C PRO A 423 12.24 -20.87 -1.29
N LEU A 424 11.83 -21.86 -0.51
CA LEU A 424 11.49 -21.67 0.89
C LEU A 424 12.78 -21.79 1.72
N VAL A 425 13.50 -20.69 1.83
CA VAL A 425 14.79 -20.63 2.54
C VAL A 425 14.72 -19.66 3.71
N SER A 426 15.62 -19.83 4.70
CA SER A 426 15.71 -18.88 5.79
C SER A 426 16.13 -17.48 5.29
N ILE A 427 15.70 -16.41 5.99
CA ILE A 427 16.14 -15.05 5.67
C ILE A 427 17.67 -14.95 5.68
N ARG A 428 18.34 -15.69 6.57
CA ARG A 428 19.80 -15.70 6.61
C ARG A 428 20.38 -16.26 5.33
N ASP A 429 19.93 -17.44 4.88
CA ASP A 429 20.44 -18.08 3.66
C ASP A 429 20.13 -17.23 2.42
N TYR A 430 18.95 -16.62 2.38
CA TYR A 430 18.56 -15.69 1.32
C TYR A 430 19.49 -14.48 1.27
N THR A 431 19.68 -13.81 2.42
CA THR A 431 20.53 -12.60 2.49
C THR A 431 22.00 -12.94 2.27
N ASP A 432 22.49 -14.08 2.76
CA ASP A 432 23.87 -14.53 2.53
C ASP A 432 24.11 -14.79 1.04
N SER A 433 23.16 -15.43 0.33
CA SER A 433 23.27 -15.70 -1.10
C SER A 433 23.34 -14.40 -1.92
N LEU A 434 22.48 -13.41 -1.62
CA LEU A 434 22.51 -12.12 -2.30
C LEU A 434 23.72 -11.26 -1.92
N THR A 435 24.14 -11.27 -0.65
CA THR A 435 25.38 -10.59 -0.20
C THR A 435 26.61 -11.15 -0.92
N GLN A 436 26.66 -12.47 -1.15
CA GLN A 436 27.73 -13.05 -1.96
C GLN A 436 27.72 -12.49 -3.38
N LEU A 437 26.55 -12.31 -3.99
CA LEU A 437 26.45 -11.73 -5.34
C LEU A 437 26.83 -10.25 -5.35
N VAL A 438 26.44 -9.47 -4.34
CA VAL A 438 26.90 -8.08 -4.17
C VAL A 438 28.44 -7.98 -4.21
N ASN A 439 29.14 -8.96 -3.61
CA ASN A 439 30.60 -8.96 -3.52
C ASN A 439 31.31 -9.59 -4.73
N THR A 440 30.63 -10.36 -5.55
CA THR A 440 31.29 -11.17 -6.61
C THR A 440 30.86 -10.82 -8.03
N VAL A 441 29.67 -10.27 -8.23
CA VAL A 441 29.21 -9.86 -9.56
C VAL A 441 29.88 -8.54 -9.96
N SER A 442 30.47 -8.52 -11.14
CA SER A 442 31.13 -7.34 -11.67
C SER A 442 30.17 -6.40 -12.40
N LEU A 443 30.51 -5.13 -12.49
CA LEU A 443 29.77 -4.16 -13.30
C LEU A 443 29.69 -4.59 -14.78
N GLN A 444 30.73 -5.25 -15.31
CA GLN A 444 30.71 -5.78 -16.67
C GLN A 444 29.57 -6.77 -16.87
N GLU A 445 29.38 -7.71 -15.95
CA GLU A 445 28.29 -8.71 -16.02
C GLU A 445 26.92 -8.06 -15.93
N VAL A 446 26.76 -7.02 -15.08
CA VAL A 446 25.52 -6.22 -15.01
C VAL A 446 25.24 -5.52 -16.33
N ASN A 447 26.25 -4.90 -16.93
CA ASN A 447 26.12 -4.23 -18.23
C ASN A 447 25.80 -5.21 -19.36
N GLU A 448 26.40 -6.41 -19.37
CA GLU A 448 26.08 -7.47 -20.34
C GLU A 448 24.64 -7.98 -20.16
N TRP A 449 24.17 -8.15 -18.92
CA TRP A 449 22.77 -8.52 -18.66
C TRP A 449 21.82 -7.41 -19.15
N THR A 450 22.10 -6.15 -18.82
CA THR A 450 21.31 -4.98 -19.25
C THR A 450 21.23 -4.89 -20.75
N LYS A 451 22.36 -5.10 -21.45
CA LYS A 451 22.42 -5.12 -22.91
C LYS A 451 21.52 -6.20 -23.50
N ARG A 452 21.58 -7.44 -22.95
CA ARG A 452 20.72 -8.55 -23.41
C ARG A 452 19.25 -8.22 -23.18
N GLN A 453 18.91 -7.68 -21.99
CA GLN A 453 17.54 -7.34 -21.63
C GLN A 453 16.93 -6.31 -22.58
N PHE A 454 17.61 -5.19 -22.83
CA PHE A 454 17.12 -4.12 -23.69
C PHE A 454 17.39 -4.34 -25.19
N SER A 455 17.98 -5.47 -25.57
CA SER A 455 18.06 -5.96 -26.94
C SER A 455 17.01 -7.02 -27.26
N ASN A 456 16.16 -7.39 -26.30
CA ASN A 456 15.13 -8.38 -26.52
C ASN A 456 14.11 -7.87 -27.56
N PRO A 457 13.84 -8.64 -28.65
CA PRO A 457 12.87 -8.23 -29.67
C PRO A 457 11.41 -8.35 -29.20
N CYS A 458 11.13 -9.11 -28.12
CA CYS A 458 9.80 -9.23 -27.54
C CYS A 458 9.50 -7.98 -26.71
N GLN A 459 8.82 -7.02 -27.32
CA GLN A 459 8.58 -5.71 -26.72
C GLN A 459 7.10 -5.36 -26.72
N ALA A 460 6.66 -4.60 -25.71
CA ALA A 460 5.36 -3.98 -25.69
C ALA A 460 5.48 -2.48 -25.38
N VAL A 461 4.77 -1.66 -26.16
CA VAL A 461 4.64 -0.22 -25.93
C VAL A 461 3.17 0.06 -25.62
N LEU A 462 2.89 0.50 -24.39
CA LEU A 462 1.55 0.70 -23.89
C LEU A 462 1.30 2.18 -23.64
N TYR A 463 0.25 2.70 -24.25
CA TYR A 463 -0.27 4.04 -23.99
C TYR A 463 -1.58 3.94 -23.24
N MET A 464 -1.70 4.65 -22.12
CA MET A 464 -2.95 4.81 -21.38
C MET A 464 -3.16 6.29 -21.13
N GLY A 465 -4.35 6.81 -21.43
CA GLY A 465 -4.54 8.25 -21.35
C GLY A 465 -5.95 8.75 -21.14
N ILE A 466 -6.03 10.05 -20.99
CA ILE A 466 -7.29 10.79 -20.83
C ILE A 466 -7.91 10.98 -22.21
N ARG A 467 -9.15 10.48 -22.42
CA ARG A 467 -9.92 10.74 -23.63
C ARG A 467 -10.49 12.16 -23.59
N GLN A 468 -10.00 13.03 -24.47
CA GLN A 468 -10.46 14.41 -24.55
C GLN A 468 -10.46 14.94 -25.99
N LYS A 469 -11.42 15.81 -26.33
CA LYS A 469 -11.56 16.35 -27.71
C LYS A 469 -10.39 17.25 -28.12
N ALA A 470 -9.79 17.96 -27.17
CA ALA A 470 -8.75 18.95 -27.44
C ALA A 470 -7.40 18.31 -27.78
N VAL A 471 -7.12 17.13 -27.29
CA VAL A 471 -5.87 16.40 -27.51
C VAL A 471 -6.24 14.95 -27.84
N PRO A 472 -6.27 14.58 -29.12
CA PRO A 472 -6.66 13.24 -29.51
C PRO A 472 -5.62 12.20 -29.05
N THR A 473 -6.11 11.02 -28.71
CA THR A 473 -5.28 9.85 -28.41
C THR A 473 -4.45 9.50 -29.66
N PRO A 474 -3.15 9.22 -29.52
CA PRO A 474 -2.32 8.85 -30.65
C PRO A 474 -2.77 7.53 -31.28
N THR A 475 -2.64 7.43 -32.60
CA THR A 475 -2.89 6.16 -33.29
C THR A 475 -1.73 5.20 -33.09
N ARG A 476 -1.98 3.91 -33.34
CA ARG A 476 -0.95 2.86 -33.29
C ARG A 476 0.22 3.18 -34.23
N GLU A 477 -0.09 3.63 -35.44
CA GLU A 477 0.90 3.97 -36.49
C GLU A 477 1.77 5.16 -36.06
N ALA A 478 1.16 6.13 -35.37
CA ALA A 478 1.89 7.28 -34.85
C ALA A 478 2.88 6.88 -33.74
N ILE A 479 2.43 6.01 -32.80
CA ILE A 479 3.30 5.50 -31.73
C ILE A 479 4.41 4.63 -32.33
N ASP A 480 4.08 3.70 -33.23
CA ASP A 480 5.07 2.82 -33.89
C ASP A 480 6.12 3.62 -34.61
N SER A 481 5.69 4.51 -35.52
CA SER A 481 6.63 5.35 -36.31
C SER A 481 7.55 6.16 -35.40
N PHE A 482 7.00 6.79 -34.35
CA PHE A 482 7.79 7.58 -33.41
C PHE A 482 8.76 6.70 -32.61
N TYR A 483 8.29 5.58 -32.09
CA TYR A 483 9.10 4.65 -31.28
C TYR A 483 10.30 4.10 -32.08
N GLN A 484 10.06 3.68 -33.32
CA GLN A 484 11.15 3.21 -34.20
C GLN A 484 12.18 4.33 -34.47
N GLN A 485 11.72 5.56 -34.73
CA GLN A 485 12.61 6.70 -34.94
C GLN A 485 13.38 7.08 -33.66
N ALA A 486 12.77 6.99 -32.51
CA ALA A 486 13.40 7.29 -31.21
C ALA A 486 14.63 6.40 -30.97
N TRP A 487 14.56 5.11 -31.32
CA TRP A 487 15.71 4.19 -31.21
C TRP A 487 16.84 4.45 -32.20
N LEU A 488 16.58 5.14 -33.31
CA LEU A 488 17.61 5.51 -34.27
C LEU A 488 18.41 6.74 -33.86
N LYS A 489 17.93 7.50 -32.91
CA LYS A 489 18.61 8.70 -32.42
C LYS A 489 19.86 8.30 -31.61
N PRO A 490 21.03 8.84 -31.92
CA PRO A 490 22.24 8.54 -31.18
C PRO A 490 22.15 9.11 -29.75
N VAL A 491 22.64 8.33 -28.79
CA VAL A 491 22.79 8.75 -27.41
C VAL A 491 24.26 8.80 -27.01
N THR A 492 24.59 9.56 -25.96
CA THR A 492 25.94 9.63 -25.40
C THR A 492 26.03 8.86 -24.10
N ALA A 493 27.23 8.42 -23.72
CA ALA A 493 27.45 7.76 -22.46
C ALA A 493 27.01 8.65 -21.26
N TYR A 494 26.54 8.03 -20.21
CA TYR A 494 26.20 8.75 -18.96
C TYR A 494 27.47 9.21 -18.25
N THR A 495 27.45 10.44 -17.72
CA THR A 495 28.53 10.99 -16.91
C THR A 495 27.99 11.31 -15.52
N ASP A 496 28.55 10.69 -14.51
CA ASP A 496 28.18 10.94 -13.12
C ASP A 496 28.91 12.16 -12.58
N ASN A 497 28.20 13.25 -12.39
CA ASN A 497 28.73 14.51 -11.83
C ASN A 497 28.43 14.63 -10.32
N SER A 498 28.29 13.50 -9.61
CA SER A 498 28.00 13.53 -8.18
C SER A 498 29.16 14.10 -7.35
N SER A 499 28.85 15.00 -6.45
CA SER A 499 29.80 15.52 -5.44
C SER A 499 30.00 14.47 -4.32
N LYS A 500 31.21 14.38 -3.79
CA LYS A 500 31.54 13.59 -2.59
C LYS A 500 31.40 14.41 -1.29
N THR A 501 30.67 15.53 -1.31
CA THR A 501 30.46 16.39 -0.14
C THR A 501 29.70 15.62 0.94
N PRO A 502 30.12 15.67 2.22
CA PRO A 502 29.35 15.02 3.31
C PRO A 502 28.02 15.74 3.53
N LEU A 503 27.04 15.07 4.15
CA LEU A 503 25.74 15.66 4.50
C LEU A 503 25.89 16.88 5.43
N MET A 504 26.87 16.83 6.35
CA MET A 504 27.30 17.98 7.16
C MET A 504 28.84 18.02 7.24
N ASP A 505 29.41 19.20 7.08
CA ASP A 505 30.83 19.40 7.35
C ASP A 505 31.12 19.24 8.85
N GLU A 506 32.30 18.70 9.22
CA GLU A 506 32.69 18.51 10.63
C GLU A 506 32.59 19.82 11.47
N LYS A 507 32.89 20.98 10.87
CA LYS A 507 32.79 22.30 11.49
C LYS A 507 31.34 22.70 11.79
N ASP A 508 30.37 22.16 11.10
CA ASP A 508 28.95 22.47 11.22
C ASP A 508 28.25 21.54 12.22
N ILE A 509 28.89 20.43 12.60
CA ILE A 509 28.36 19.51 13.59
C ILE A 509 28.34 20.22 14.96
N PRO A 510 27.17 20.28 15.67
CA PRO A 510 27.07 20.98 16.92
C PRO A 510 28.04 20.42 17.97
N ALA A 511 28.63 21.29 18.75
CA ALA A 511 29.56 20.92 19.83
C ALA A 511 28.87 20.09 20.94
N GLY A 512 27.57 20.29 21.14
CA GLY A 512 26.72 19.52 22.05
C GLY A 512 25.59 20.33 22.64
N GLY A 513 24.62 19.63 23.24
CA GLY A 513 23.52 20.21 23.99
C GLY A 513 23.66 19.95 25.50
N ARG A 514 23.11 20.81 26.34
CA ARG A 514 23.07 20.63 27.80
C ARG A 514 21.65 20.25 28.23
N ILE A 515 21.53 19.15 28.98
CA ILE A 515 20.29 18.77 29.66
C ILE A 515 20.12 19.64 30.92
N VAL A 516 18.99 20.33 31.04
CA VAL A 516 18.62 21.13 32.21
C VAL A 516 17.63 20.43 33.12
N SER A 517 16.85 19.46 32.60
CA SER A 517 15.91 18.66 33.38
C SER A 517 15.79 17.27 32.77
N ARG A 518 15.65 16.24 33.64
CA ARG A 518 15.33 14.87 33.29
C ARG A 518 14.20 14.39 34.20
N VAL A 519 13.13 13.87 33.58
CA VAL A 519 11.95 13.32 34.25
C VAL A 519 11.67 11.94 33.68
N GLU A 520 11.39 10.97 34.57
CA GLU A 520 11.05 9.62 34.16
C GLU A 520 9.59 9.30 34.50
N ASP A 521 8.82 8.88 33.51
CA ASP A 521 7.50 8.29 33.68
C ASP A 521 7.66 6.77 33.70
N LYS A 522 7.60 6.19 34.91
CA LYS A 522 7.79 4.74 35.10
C LYS A 522 6.63 3.93 34.55
N ALA A 523 5.42 4.47 34.54
CA ALA A 523 4.23 3.77 34.08
C ALA A 523 4.28 3.57 32.56
N LEU A 524 4.62 4.60 31.83
CA LEU A 524 4.75 4.57 30.37
C LEU A 524 6.17 4.22 29.89
N LYS A 525 7.14 4.07 30.80
CA LYS A 525 8.55 3.85 30.50
C LYS A 525 9.08 4.93 29.55
N LEU A 526 8.88 6.20 29.89
CA LEU A 526 9.33 7.36 29.12
C LEU A 526 10.42 8.11 29.87
N THR A 527 11.40 8.60 29.15
CA THR A 527 12.36 9.59 29.67
C THR A 527 12.14 10.92 28.95
N THR A 528 11.81 11.97 29.69
CA THR A 528 11.67 13.33 29.17
C THR A 528 12.89 14.14 29.55
N LEU A 529 13.55 14.75 28.57
CA LEU A 529 14.68 15.64 28.72
C LEU A 529 14.26 17.04 28.27
N THR A 530 14.62 18.06 29.06
CA THR A 530 14.55 19.47 28.62
C THR A 530 15.96 19.97 28.40
N LEU A 531 16.23 20.59 27.27
CA LEU A 531 17.54 21.08 26.87
C LEU A 531 17.68 22.58 27.14
N GLN A 532 18.92 23.05 27.21
CA GLN A 532 19.21 24.48 27.48
C GLN A 532 18.65 25.42 26.40
N ASN A 533 18.56 24.95 25.13
CA ASN A 533 17.91 25.70 24.05
C ASN A 533 16.37 25.69 24.15
N GLY A 534 15.79 25.07 25.18
CA GLY A 534 14.36 25.00 25.43
C GLY A 534 13.62 23.85 24.72
N ALA A 535 14.28 23.09 23.83
CA ALA A 535 13.72 21.90 23.18
C ALA A 535 13.42 20.80 24.21
N ARG A 536 12.33 20.06 24.01
CA ARG A 536 11.99 18.87 24.81
C ARG A 536 12.26 17.64 23.98
N ILE A 537 12.80 16.60 24.61
CA ILE A 537 12.99 15.28 24.01
C ILE A 537 12.27 14.26 24.88
N ILE A 538 11.46 13.40 24.28
CA ILE A 538 10.82 12.28 24.95
C ILE A 538 11.31 11.00 24.28
N ILE A 539 11.79 10.06 25.07
CA ILE A 539 12.39 8.82 24.60
C ILE A 539 11.63 7.63 25.16
N LYS A 540 11.25 6.72 24.29
CA LYS A 540 10.67 5.42 24.63
C LYS A 540 11.47 4.31 23.96
N PRO A 541 12.40 3.66 24.67
CA PRO A 541 13.06 2.47 24.16
C PRO A 541 12.05 1.33 24.00
N THR A 542 12.12 0.63 22.85
CA THR A 542 11.31 -0.57 22.55
C THR A 542 12.16 -1.62 21.83
N ASP A 543 11.75 -2.88 21.94
CA ASP A 543 12.37 -4.01 21.24
C ASP A 543 11.49 -4.61 20.14
N PHE A 544 10.46 -3.87 19.71
CA PHE A 544 9.48 -4.33 18.73
C PHE A 544 10.09 -4.60 17.35
N ARG A 545 11.03 -3.72 16.94
CA ARG A 545 11.82 -3.85 15.72
C ARG A 545 13.28 -3.45 15.99
N LYS A 546 14.22 -4.35 15.72
CA LYS A 546 15.64 -4.14 16.01
C LYS A 546 16.31 -3.08 15.13
N ASN A 547 15.79 -2.87 13.92
CA ASN A 547 16.36 -1.94 12.95
C ASN A 547 15.54 -0.65 12.80
N GLN A 548 14.75 -0.27 13.81
CA GLN A 548 13.89 0.90 13.69
C GLN A 548 14.01 1.83 14.90
N ILE A 549 14.25 3.10 14.60
CA ILE A 549 14.02 4.25 15.47
C ILE A 549 13.09 5.18 14.70
N SER A 550 11.93 5.47 15.27
CA SER A 550 10.96 6.40 14.72
C SER A 550 10.97 7.69 15.53
N MET A 551 10.92 8.83 14.85
CA MET A 551 10.89 10.15 15.47
C MET A 551 9.67 10.91 14.98
N ARG A 552 9.04 11.66 15.89
CA ARG A 552 8.10 12.72 15.58
C ARG A 552 8.47 13.96 16.37
N ALA A 553 8.56 15.10 15.68
CA ALA A 553 8.72 16.37 16.35
C ALA A 553 7.48 17.23 16.07
N TYR A 554 7.04 17.98 17.07
CA TYR A 554 5.82 18.75 17.05
C TYR A 554 6.06 20.14 17.65
N SER A 555 5.52 21.17 17.02
CA SER A 555 5.46 22.54 17.53
C SER A 555 4.11 23.18 17.18
N PRO A 556 3.47 23.94 18.09
CA PRO A 556 2.21 24.62 17.83
C PRO A 556 2.41 25.88 17.01
N GLY A 557 1.52 26.17 16.08
CA GLY A 557 1.56 27.36 15.22
C GLY A 557 0.95 27.09 13.86
N GLY A 558 1.67 26.38 13.04
CA GLY A 558 1.23 25.99 11.71
C GLY A 558 0.92 27.19 10.81
N ASN A 559 0.10 26.96 9.80
CA ASN A 559 -0.35 28.02 8.91
C ASN A 559 -1.40 28.95 9.56
N SER A 560 -1.92 28.61 10.79
CA SER A 560 -2.86 29.48 11.52
C SER A 560 -2.31 30.86 11.79
N LEU A 561 -0.99 31.00 11.83
CA LEU A 561 -0.32 32.28 12.13
C LEU A 561 -0.32 33.25 10.95
N TYR A 562 -0.71 32.79 9.75
CA TYR A 562 -0.76 33.59 8.54
C TYR A 562 -2.17 34.04 8.19
N ASP A 563 -2.27 35.08 7.36
CA ASP A 563 -3.52 35.71 6.97
C ASP A 563 -4.21 34.91 5.85
N ASP A 564 -5.55 34.86 5.82
CA ASP A 564 -6.31 34.11 4.81
C ASP A 564 -6.01 34.54 3.36
N LYS A 565 -5.63 35.82 3.14
CA LYS A 565 -5.19 36.29 1.83
C LYS A 565 -3.94 35.57 1.30
N GLU A 566 -3.13 34.98 2.20
CA GLU A 566 -1.93 34.21 1.86
C GLU A 566 -2.22 32.72 1.65
N ALA A 567 -3.51 32.29 1.69
CA ALA A 567 -3.92 30.89 1.55
C ALA A 567 -3.30 30.16 0.36
N PRO A 568 -3.18 30.75 -0.85
CA PRO A 568 -2.47 30.08 -1.96
C PRO A 568 -1.01 29.80 -1.65
N THR A 569 -0.35 30.67 -0.88
CA THR A 569 1.07 30.55 -0.54
C THR A 569 1.30 29.54 0.57
N PHE A 570 0.58 29.64 1.69
CA PHE A 570 0.76 28.67 2.76
C PHE A 570 0.22 27.27 2.39
N GLY A 571 -0.81 27.19 1.56
CA GLY A 571 -1.32 25.91 1.05
C GLY A 571 -0.31 25.16 0.15
N ALA A 572 0.71 25.85 -0.36
CA ALA A 572 1.76 25.26 -1.18
C ALA A 572 3.07 24.96 -0.41
N ILE A 573 3.21 25.36 0.86
CA ILE A 573 4.49 25.27 1.61
C ILE A 573 5.07 23.85 1.54
N ASN A 574 4.26 22.84 1.83
CA ASN A 574 4.71 21.45 1.92
C ASN A 574 5.19 20.89 0.58
N GLN A 575 4.70 21.43 -0.55
CA GLN A 575 5.12 21.03 -1.89
C GLN A 575 6.36 21.79 -2.37
N VAL A 576 6.50 23.08 -1.98
CA VAL A 576 7.51 23.94 -2.61
C VAL A 576 8.78 24.16 -1.75
N ALA A 577 8.71 23.92 -0.43
CA ALA A 577 9.85 24.20 0.45
C ALA A 577 11.07 23.32 0.15
N GLY A 578 10.85 22.03 -0.18
CA GLY A 578 11.92 21.09 -0.50
C GLY A 578 12.46 21.13 -1.92
N LEU A 579 11.83 21.87 -2.85
CA LEU A 579 12.19 21.85 -4.28
C LEU A 579 13.64 22.24 -4.56
N GLY A 580 14.14 23.23 -3.85
CA GLY A 580 15.52 23.69 -3.99
C GLY A 580 16.54 22.90 -3.16
N GLY A 581 16.06 22.02 -2.27
CA GLY A 581 16.88 21.34 -1.27
C GLY A 581 16.86 22.03 0.09
N LEU A 582 17.76 21.62 0.97
CA LEU A 582 17.86 22.10 2.36
C LEU A 582 19.29 22.53 2.70
N GLY A 583 19.43 23.57 3.49
CA GLY A 583 20.73 24.12 3.86
C GLY A 583 21.56 24.48 2.63
N ASN A 584 22.73 23.87 2.48
CA ASN A 584 23.65 24.11 1.37
C ASN A 584 23.49 23.11 0.20
N HIS A 585 22.69 22.05 0.37
CA HIS A 585 22.51 20.98 -0.61
C HIS A 585 21.31 21.22 -1.50
N SER A 586 21.46 20.99 -2.80
CA SER A 586 20.33 20.89 -3.71
C SER A 586 19.50 19.62 -3.43
N ALA A 587 18.27 19.57 -3.90
CA ALA A 587 17.42 18.39 -3.77
C ALA A 587 18.07 17.12 -4.36
N LEU A 588 18.72 17.26 -5.53
CA LEU A 588 19.42 16.14 -6.18
C LEU A 588 20.65 15.68 -5.35
N GLU A 589 21.42 16.59 -4.80
CA GLU A 589 22.54 16.24 -3.91
C GLU A 589 22.06 15.50 -2.68
N LEU A 590 20.97 15.97 -2.03
CA LEU A 590 20.38 15.28 -0.87
C LEU A 590 19.91 13.87 -1.25
N THR A 591 19.20 13.69 -2.36
CA THR A 591 18.77 12.38 -2.83
C THR A 591 19.97 11.43 -2.99
N ARG A 592 21.06 11.90 -3.63
CA ARG A 592 22.28 11.11 -3.82
C ARG A 592 23.01 10.79 -2.51
N LEU A 593 23.10 11.75 -1.60
CA LEU A 593 23.76 11.57 -0.29
C LEU A 593 22.98 10.61 0.62
N MET A 594 21.67 10.55 0.47
CA MET A 594 20.79 9.66 1.24
C MET A 594 20.64 8.27 0.61
N MET A 595 21.02 8.10 -0.66
CA MET A 595 20.93 6.81 -1.35
C MET A 595 21.72 5.74 -0.59
N GLY A 596 21.08 4.60 -0.35
CA GLY A 596 21.66 3.50 0.41
C GLY A 596 21.70 3.70 1.93
N LYS A 597 21.17 4.78 2.47
CA LYS A 597 21.05 5.01 3.92
C LYS A 597 19.62 4.79 4.37
N ASN A 598 19.42 3.90 5.35
CA ASN A 598 18.10 3.73 5.98
C ASN A 598 17.89 4.84 7.02
N ALA A 599 17.72 6.04 6.53
CA ALA A 599 17.35 7.24 7.29
C ALA A 599 16.51 8.14 6.40
N ARG A 600 15.47 8.76 6.96
CA ARG A 600 14.60 9.70 6.26
C ARG A 600 13.98 10.67 7.24
N VAL A 601 13.96 11.96 6.88
CA VAL A 601 13.17 12.99 7.54
C VAL A 601 12.23 13.63 6.54
N SER A 602 10.98 13.86 6.96
CA SER A 602 10.00 14.66 6.22
C SER A 602 9.41 15.72 7.14
N PHE A 603 8.92 16.79 6.54
CA PHE A 603 8.31 17.91 7.24
C PHE A 603 6.88 18.15 6.77
N ASN A 604 6.06 18.71 7.64
CA ASN A 604 4.70 19.12 7.32
C ASN A 604 4.28 20.33 8.14
N VAL A 605 3.72 21.35 7.49
CA VAL A 605 3.09 22.51 8.13
C VAL A 605 1.59 22.36 7.97
N ASP A 606 0.92 22.05 9.08
CA ASP A 606 -0.53 21.88 9.14
C ASP A 606 -1.27 23.18 9.46
N ALA A 607 -2.57 23.08 9.66
CA ALA A 607 -3.39 24.23 10.05
C ALA A 607 -2.93 24.83 11.38
N LEU A 608 -2.63 24.02 12.39
CA LEU A 608 -2.40 24.44 13.77
C LEU A 608 -1.00 24.13 14.30
N ASN A 609 -0.21 23.39 13.57
CA ASN A 609 1.12 22.93 14.01
C ASN A 609 2.07 22.70 12.83
N GLU A 610 3.33 22.56 13.14
CA GLU A 610 4.36 22.02 12.26
C GLU A 610 4.97 20.77 12.85
N ASN A 611 5.22 19.78 11.97
CA ASN A 611 5.72 18.48 12.34
C ASN A 611 6.98 18.09 11.55
N LEU A 612 7.85 17.28 12.19
CA LEU A 612 8.86 16.48 11.51
C LEU A 612 8.59 15.01 11.79
N TYR A 613 8.76 14.19 10.78
CA TYR A 613 8.66 12.73 10.86
C TYR A 613 10.00 12.14 10.45
N GLY A 614 10.63 11.39 11.35
CA GLY A 614 11.89 10.70 11.10
C GLY A 614 11.75 9.19 11.25
N ASN A 615 12.47 8.46 10.44
CA ASN A 615 12.62 7.02 10.59
C ASN A 615 14.03 6.62 10.16
N CYS A 616 14.69 5.78 10.95
CA CYS A 616 16.01 5.27 10.61
C CYS A 616 16.28 3.91 11.26
N SER A 617 17.27 3.19 10.74
CA SER A 617 17.91 2.14 11.53
C SER A 617 18.88 2.75 12.55
N PRO A 618 19.18 2.07 13.67
CA PRO A 618 20.11 2.59 14.70
C PRO A 618 21.47 3.01 14.15
N LYS A 619 21.96 2.32 13.10
CA LYS A 619 23.21 2.65 12.39
C LYS A 619 23.20 4.05 11.78
N TYR A 620 22.03 4.51 11.35
CA TYR A 620 21.85 5.78 10.64
C TYR A 620 21.15 6.86 11.48
N LEU A 621 21.11 6.70 12.81
CA LEU A 621 20.52 7.70 13.70
C LEU A 621 21.17 9.08 13.51
N GLU A 622 22.51 9.14 13.43
CA GLU A 622 23.22 10.39 13.21
C GLU A 622 22.86 11.04 11.87
N THR A 623 22.72 10.24 10.81
CA THR A 623 22.26 10.72 9.49
C THR A 623 20.87 11.35 9.58
N MET A 624 19.92 10.71 10.26
CA MET A 624 18.58 11.27 10.49
C MET A 624 18.64 12.58 11.27
N LEU A 625 19.48 12.67 12.30
CA LEU A 625 19.65 13.89 13.08
C LEU A 625 20.31 15.02 12.27
N GLN A 626 21.21 14.71 11.35
CA GLN A 626 21.78 15.65 10.38
C GLN A 626 20.71 16.19 9.43
N GLU A 627 19.79 15.35 8.94
CA GLU A 627 18.66 15.82 8.13
C GLU A 627 17.74 16.75 8.93
N VAL A 628 17.42 16.42 10.19
CA VAL A 628 16.68 17.35 11.09
C VAL A 628 17.39 18.68 11.17
N PHE A 629 18.70 18.68 11.35
CA PHE A 629 19.50 19.90 11.44
C PHE A 629 19.43 20.73 10.15
N LEU A 630 19.46 20.08 8.98
CA LEU A 630 19.32 20.75 7.68
C LEU A 630 17.94 21.41 7.52
N VAL A 631 16.86 20.79 8.02
CA VAL A 631 15.53 21.43 8.02
C VAL A 631 15.56 22.75 8.81
N PHE A 632 16.19 22.78 9.98
CA PHE A 632 16.33 23.99 10.79
C PHE A 632 17.34 25.00 10.22
N LYS A 633 18.27 24.57 9.35
CA LYS A 633 19.09 25.50 8.53
C LYS A 633 18.27 26.22 7.47
N GLY A 634 17.14 25.63 7.08
CA GLY A 634 16.15 26.23 6.19
C GLY A 634 16.17 25.72 4.75
N ALA A 635 15.09 26.07 4.06
CA ALA A 635 14.86 25.71 2.67
C ALA A 635 15.76 26.52 1.72
N ARG A 636 16.42 25.83 0.78
CA ARG A 636 17.23 26.44 -0.27
C ARG A 636 16.33 26.95 -1.40
N LYS A 637 16.63 28.17 -1.88
CA LYS A 637 15.89 28.77 -2.98
C LYS A 637 16.37 28.23 -4.32
N ASP A 638 15.43 27.70 -5.13
CA ASP A 638 15.63 27.35 -6.53
C ASP A 638 14.40 27.74 -7.33
N PHE A 639 14.51 28.86 -8.08
CA PHE A 639 13.38 29.39 -8.81
C PHE A 639 13.04 28.54 -10.05
N ASP A 640 14.01 27.92 -10.69
CA ASP A 640 13.78 27.04 -11.83
C ASP A 640 13.06 25.75 -11.40
N ALA A 641 13.43 25.16 -10.27
CA ALA A 641 12.70 24.04 -9.68
C ALA A 641 11.24 24.41 -9.35
N PHE A 642 10.98 25.61 -8.82
CA PHE A 642 9.62 26.10 -8.60
C PHE A 642 8.83 26.28 -9.91
N GLN A 643 9.44 26.82 -10.97
CA GLN A 643 8.77 26.94 -12.27
C GLN A 643 8.48 25.57 -12.89
N ASN A 644 9.38 24.61 -12.71
CA ASN A 644 9.16 23.22 -13.12
C ASN A 644 7.98 22.61 -12.38
N TRP A 645 7.95 22.72 -11.07
CA TRP A 645 6.83 22.25 -10.26
C TRP A 645 5.49 22.85 -10.74
N LYS A 646 5.42 24.17 -10.94
CA LYS A 646 4.20 24.82 -11.47
C LYS A 646 3.76 24.22 -12.82
N ARG A 647 4.72 23.96 -13.70
CA ARG A 647 4.47 23.40 -15.04
C ARG A 647 3.98 21.96 -14.98
N GLN A 648 4.54 21.16 -14.07
CA GLN A 648 4.17 19.77 -13.86
C GLN A 648 2.78 19.62 -13.23
N VAL A 649 2.46 20.41 -12.19
CA VAL A 649 1.20 20.25 -11.45
C VAL A 649 0.00 20.91 -12.14
N ARG A 650 0.21 21.93 -12.96
CA ARG A 650 -0.88 22.70 -13.61
C ARG A 650 -1.83 21.84 -14.43
N PRO A 651 -1.36 20.95 -15.33
CA PRO A 651 -2.26 20.11 -16.12
C PRO A 651 -3.11 19.19 -15.26
N ALA A 652 -2.50 18.52 -14.27
CA ALA A 652 -3.24 17.68 -13.33
C ALA A 652 -4.30 18.49 -12.56
N MET A 653 -3.99 19.72 -12.15
CA MET A 653 -4.99 20.60 -11.50
C MET A 653 -6.09 21.08 -12.43
N GLN A 654 -5.84 21.17 -13.72
CA GLN A 654 -6.85 21.56 -14.71
C GLN A 654 -7.82 20.41 -15.04
N THR A 655 -7.32 19.18 -15.01
CA THR A 655 -8.11 17.96 -15.28
C THR A 655 -8.75 17.36 -14.05
N ARG A 656 -8.30 17.69 -12.83
CA ARG A 656 -8.78 17.10 -11.58
C ARG A 656 -10.31 17.20 -11.40
N ASP A 657 -10.93 18.26 -11.89
CA ASP A 657 -12.38 18.46 -11.80
C ASP A 657 -13.15 17.56 -12.80
N ALA A 658 -12.46 16.80 -13.67
CA ALA A 658 -13.08 15.76 -14.50
C ALA A 658 -13.23 14.43 -13.74
N ASP A 659 -12.38 14.18 -12.74
CA ASP A 659 -12.48 13.01 -11.90
C ASP A 659 -13.66 13.08 -10.93
N ILE A 660 -14.46 12.04 -10.92
CA ILE A 660 -15.70 11.96 -10.14
C ILE A 660 -15.43 11.90 -8.64
N GLU A 661 -14.41 11.12 -8.25
CA GLU A 661 -14.03 11.00 -6.84
C GLU A 661 -13.50 12.33 -6.29
N THR A 662 -12.67 13.02 -7.04
CA THR A 662 -12.18 14.36 -6.69
C THR A 662 -13.31 15.37 -6.50
N GLN A 663 -14.33 15.36 -7.36
CA GLN A 663 -15.50 16.21 -7.21
C GLN A 663 -16.31 15.86 -5.96
N TRP A 664 -16.42 14.58 -5.66
CA TRP A 664 -17.05 14.07 -4.45
C TRP A 664 -16.35 14.57 -3.20
N GLN A 665 -15.03 14.39 -3.09
CA GLN A 665 -14.22 14.84 -1.96
C GLN A 665 -14.22 16.37 -1.80
N ASP A 666 -14.17 17.12 -2.89
CA ASP A 666 -14.29 18.59 -2.85
C ASP A 666 -15.65 19.04 -2.31
N SER A 667 -16.71 18.30 -2.64
CA SER A 667 -18.06 18.59 -2.14
C SER A 667 -18.18 18.31 -0.64
N ILE A 668 -17.60 17.22 -0.18
CA ILE A 668 -17.48 16.90 1.25
C ILE A 668 -16.71 18.01 1.99
N ALA A 669 -15.51 18.35 1.54
CA ALA A 669 -14.69 19.39 2.17
C ALA A 669 -15.40 20.75 2.21
N LYS A 670 -16.10 21.10 1.14
CA LYS A 670 -16.89 22.34 1.08
C LYS A 670 -17.98 22.39 2.15
N LEU A 671 -18.69 21.29 2.37
CA LEU A 671 -19.76 21.20 3.37
C LEU A 671 -19.19 21.09 4.78
N MET A 672 -18.16 20.28 5.00
CA MET A 672 -17.57 20.04 6.32
C MET A 672 -16.83 21.25 6.88
N TYR A 673 -16.32 22.15 6.05
CA TYR A 673 -15.56 23.34 6.47
C TYR A 673 -16.21 24.67 6.08
N ASP A 674 -17.53 24.67 5.82
CA ASP A 674 -18.28 25.87 5.48
C ASP A 674 -17.63 26.67 4.33
N ASN A 675 -17.11 25.94 3.34
CA ASN A 675 -16.39 26.52 2.20
C ASN A 675 -15.23 27.46 2.59
N ASN A 676 -14.61 27.25 3.75
CA ASN A 676 -13.51 28.05 4.26
C ASN A 676 -12.30 27.99 3.33
N ILE A 677 -11.69 29.14 3.04
CA ILE A 677 -10.57 29.23 2.08
C ILE A 677 -9.35 28.38 2.46
N ARG A 678 -9.12 28.14 3.76
CA ARG A 678 -8.00 27.33 4.26
C ARG A 678 -8.16 25.85 4.00
N PHE A 679 -9.40 25.38 3.89
CA PHE A 679 -9.74 23.94 3.77
C PHE A 679 -10.32 23.60 2.39
N ARG A 680 -10.40 24.57 1.47
CA ARG A 680 -10.76 24.29 0.09
C ARG A 680 -9.65 23.53 -0.62
N ALA A 681 -10.07 22.75 -1.61
CA ALA A 681 -9.13 22.15 -2.55
C ALA A 681 -8.25 23.20 -3.22
N PHE A 682 -6.96 22.90 -3.32
CA PHE A 682 -6.00 23.74 -4.04
C PHE A 682 -6.23 23.59 -5.55
N LYS A 683 -6.59 24.66 -6.24
CA LYS A 683 -6.97 24.65 -7.67
C LYS A 683 -5.99 25.41 -8.54
N ALA A 684 -6.04 25.18 -9.87
CA ALA A 684 -5.13 25.80 -10.84
C ALA A 684 -5.07 27.34 -10.75
N ASN A 685 -6.21 28.01 -10.44
CA ASN A 685 -6.26 29.46 -10.27
C ASN A 685 -5.55 29.97 -9.00
N MET A 686 -5.26 29.09 -8.04
CA MET A 686 -4.47 29.41 -6.85
C MET A 686 -2.97 29.27 -7.12
N LEU A 687 -2.58 28.45 -8.06
CA LEU A 687 -1.20 28.16 -8.41
C LEU A 687 -0.43 29.43 -8.85
N ASP A 688 -1.08 30.32 -9.58
CA ASP A 688 -0.45 31.58 -10.02
C ASP A 688 -0.32 32.63 -8.92
N LYS A 689 -1.04 32.47 -7.83
CA LYS A 689 -0.98 33.33 -6.63
C LYS A 689 0.06 32.86 -5.61
N VAL A 690 0.71 31.72 -5.83
CA VAL A 690 1.76 31.22 -4.93
C VAL A 690 2.98 32.14 -5.02
N ASN A 691 3.33 32.77 -3.91
CA ASN A 691 4.56 33.52 -3.77
C ASN A 691 5.67 32.63 -3.20
N TYR A 692 6.55 32.13 -4.09
CA TYR A 692 7.59 31.18 -3.70
C TYR A 692 8.54 31.72 -2.62
N ARG A 693 8.99 32.98 -2.73
CA ARG A 693 9.86 33.58 -1.72
C ARG A 693 9.17 33.63 -0.35
N ARG A 694 7.90 33.98 -0.32
CA ARG A 694 7.11 34.03 0.91
C ARG A 694 6.85 32.63 1.48
N ALA A 695 6.62 31.63 0.63
CA ALA A 695 6.49 30.24 1.08
C ALA A 695 7.76 29.72 1.77
N LEU A 696 8.95 29.98 1.19
CA LEU A 696 10.22 29.64 1.83
C LEU A 696 10.44 30.41 3.14
N GLN A 697 10.05 31.67 3.19
CA GLN A 697 10.12 32.47 4.42
C GLN A 697 9.19 31.87 5.48
N MET A 698 7.96 31.52 5.15
CA MET A 698 7.02 30.85 6.05
C MET A 698 7.57 29.53 6.57
N PHE A 699 8.14 28.70 5.70
CA PHE A 699 8.81 27.48 6.11
C PHE A 699 9.93 27.74 7.13
N ASN A 700 10.82 28.67 6.82
CA ASN A 700 11.92 29.02 7.72
C ASN A 700 11.43 29.59 9.06
N GLU A 701 10.34 30.38 9.06
CA GLU A 701 9.71 30.87 10.30
C GLU A 701 9.22 29.69 11.16
N ARG A 702 8.65 28.63 10.56
CA ARG A 702 8.13 27.46 11.28
C ARG A 702 9.24 26.59 11.86
N TYR A 703 10.37 26.46 11.20
CA TYR A 703 11.47 25.57 11.62
C TYR A 703 12.72 26.34 12.14
N SER A 704 12.57 27.54 12.64
CA SER A 704 13.70 28.36 13.14
C SER A 704 13.88 28.35 14.66
N ASN A 705 12.96 27.74 15.42
CA ASN A 705 12.92 27.87 16.88
C ASN A 705 12.73 26.53 17.59
N ALA A 706 13.82 25.84 17.90
CA ALA A 706 13.78 24.55 18.59
C ALA A 706 13.13 24.57 19.98
N SER A 707 13.10 25.76 20.66
CA SER A 707 12.50 25.86 22.00
C SER A 707 11.02 25.53 22.02
N ASP A 708 10.32 25.65 20.90
CA ASP A 708 8.91 25.33 20.76
C ASP A 708 8.64 23.85 20.49
N PHE A 709 9.65 23.13 20.00
CA PHE A 709 9.50 21.74 19.59
C PHE A 709 9.59 20.75 20.76
N THR A 710 8.77 19.72 20.68
CA THR A 710 8.94 18.47 21.43
C THR A 710 9.27 17.37 20.43
N PHE A 711 10.44 16.74 20.60
CA PHE A 711 10.93 15.62 19.80
C PHE A 711 10.65 14.32 20.51
N VAL A 712 9.91 13.41 19.90
CA VAL A 712 9.57 12.10 20.44
C VAL A 712 10.32 11.03 19.66
N PHE A 713 11.08 10.19 20.35
CA PHE A 713 11.81 9.06 19.76
C PHE A 713 11.29 7.77 20.35
N VAL A 714 10.91 6.83 19.49
CA VAL A 714 10.41 5.50 19.88
C VAL A 714 11.13 4.43 19.04
N GLY A 715 11.65 3.39 19.67
CA GLY A 715 12.28 2.30 18.92
C GLY A 715 13.48 1.68 19.64
N ASN A 716 14.34 1.02 18.89
CA ASN A 716 15.53 0.35 19.38
C ASN A 716 16.63 1.38 19.70
N ILE A 717 16.45 2.07 20.82
CA ILE A 717 17.31 3.14 21.30
C ILE A 717 18.13 2.63 22.47
N ASP A 718 19.45 2.72 22.33
CA ASP A 718 20.39 2.51 23.42
C ASP A 718 20.57 3.84 24.19
N MET A 719 20.18 3.84 25.47
CA MET A 719 20.15 5.06 26.27
C MET A 719 21.54 5.67 26.51
N ASP A 720 22.58 4.87 26.54
CA ASP A 720 23.95 5.33 26.81
C ASP A 720 24.67 5.79 25.53
N ARG A 721 24.40 5.15 24.40
CA ARG A 721 25.01 5.46 23.11
C ARG A 721 24.25 6.55 22.36
N ASP A 722 22.91 6.41 22.24
CA ASP A 722 22.10 7.18 21.30
C ASP A 722 21.60 8.51 21.89
N VAL A 723 21.33 8.53 23.21
CA VAL A 723 20.83 9.76 23.86
C VAL A 723 21.85 10.90 23.83
N PRO A 724 23.15 10.70 24.09
CA PRO A 724 24.15 11.75 23.93
C PRO A 724 24.20 12.33 22.52
N LEU A 725 23.98 11.47 21.48
CA LEU A 725 23.95 11.88 20.10
C LEU A 725 22.69 12.73 19.80
N ILE A 726 21.52 12.27 20.24
CA ILE A 726 20.26 13.01 20.11
C ILE A 726 20.38 14.39 20.79
N VAL A 727 20.89 14.42 22.03
CA VAL A 727 21.07 15.66 22.79
C VAL A 727 22.05 16.62 22.09
N ARG A 728 23.12 16.08 21.48
CA ARG A 728 24.09 16.87 20.72
C ARG A 728 23.44 17.62 19.56
N TYR A 729 22.71 16.91 18.70
CA TYR A 729 22.12 17.53 17.52
C TYR A 729 20.91 18.41 17.85
N ILE A 730 19.97 17.91 18.66
CA ILE A 730 18.76 18.68 19.03
C ILE A 730 19.12 19.89 19.91
N GLY A 731 20.09 19.73 20.80
CA GLY A 731 20.56 20.86 21.64
C GLY A 731 21.34 21.93 20.87
N GLY A 732 21.89 21.59 19.70
CA GLY A 732 22.55 22.52 18.79
C GLY A 732 21.62 23.25 17.82
N LEU A 733 20.33 22.92 17.80
CA LEU A 733 19.36 23.58 16.92
C LEU A 733 19.16 25.06 17.34
N PRO A 734 18.90 25.95 16.37
CA PRO A 734 18.63 27.35 16.67
C PRO A 734 17.39 27.51 17.57
N SER A 735 17.42 28.49 18.47
CA SER A 735 16.33 28.75 19.41
C SER A 735 16.21 30.22 19.72
N THR A 736 14.98 30.72 19.78
CA THR A 736 14.66 32.07 20.19
C THR A 736 14.19 32.16 21.66
N GLY A 737 13.94 31.03 22.31
CA GLY A 737 13.33 30.96 23.65
C GLY A 737 11.85 31.34 23.70
N LYS A 738 11.23 31.77 22.59
CA LYS A 738 9.81 32.15 22.53
C LYS A 738 8.94 30.92 22.32
N LYS A 739 7.76 30.91 22.93
CA LYS A 739 6.73 29.93 22.75
C LYS A 739 5.61 30.52 21.89
N GLU A 740 5.28 29.85 20.79
CA GLU A 740 4.16 30.22 19.92
C GLU A 740 2.88 29.52 20.37
N LYS A 741 1.74 30.04 19.94
CA LYS A 741 0.43 29.42 20.09
C LYS A 741 -0.29 29.52 18.77
N TYR A 742 -0.96 28.46 18.40
CA TYR A 742 -1.81 28.46 17.22
C TYR A 742 -3.01 29.41 17.41
N ARG A 743 -3.55 29.92 16.31
CA ARG A 743 -4.85 30.56 16.26
C ARG A 743 -5.91 29.54 15.89
N ASN A 744 -7.08 29.56 16.53
CA ASN A 744 -8.15 28.64 16.14
C ASN A 744 -8.75 29.10 14.79
N VAL A 745 -8.34 28.48 13.70
CA VAL A 745 -8.78 28.78 12.33
C VAL A 745 -9.74 27.71 11.79
N ILE A 746 -9.97 26.64 12.53
CA ILE A 746 -10.88 25.57 12.12
C ILE A 746 -12.31 25.99 12.47
N PRO A 747 -13.20 26.10 11.49
CA PRO A 747 -14.55 26.56 11.73
C PRO A 747 -15.39 25.53 12.49
N TYR A 748 -16.26 25.99 13.39
CA TYR A 748 -17.40 25.18 13.84
C TYR A 748 -18.45 25.17 12.74
N LEU A 749 -19.01 23.99 12.47
CA LEU A 749 -20.15 23.90 11.58
C LEU A 749 -21.37 24.60 12.19
N HIS A 750 -22.05 25.40 11.36
CA HIS A 750 -23.30 26.04 11.76
C HIS A 750 -24.39 25.01 12.02
N LYS A 751 -25.30 25.26 12.91
CA LYS A 751 -26.46 24.40 13.17
C LYS A 751 -27.39 24.38 11.98
N GLY A 752 -27.91 23.24 11.66
CA GLY A 752 -28.92 23.11 10.59
C GLY A 752 -28.84 21.77 9.85
N ASN A 753 -29.84 21.57 8.99
CA ASN A 753 -29.84 20.44 8.09
C ASN A 753 -29.37 20.91 6.70
N TYR A 754 -28.29 20.33 6.23
CA TYR A 754 -27.71 20.64 4.93
C TYR A 754 -27.99 19.47 3.98
N VAL A 755 -28.86 19.69 3.00
CA VAL A 755 -29.17 18.73 1.95
C VAL A 755 -28.58 19.25 0.65
N CYS A 756 -27.65 18.47 0.08
CA CYS A 756 -26.98 18.81 -1.17
C CYS A 756 -27.08 17.63 -2.13
N HIS A 757 -28.02 17.69 -3.07
CA HIS A 757 -28.19 16.69 -4.12
C HIS A 757 -27.83 17.33 -5.47
N PHE A 758 -26.97 16.64 -6.21
CA PHE A 758 -26.56 17.12 -7.54
C PHE A 758 -26.27 15.93 -8.47
N THR A 759 -26.15 16.22 -9.74
CA THR A 759 -25.89 15.20 -10.77
C THR A 759 -24.56 15.45 -11.46
N ARG A 760 -23.94 14.36 -11.92
CA ARG A 760 -22.73 14.39 -12.74
C ARG A 760 -22.84 13.37 -13.87
N LYS A 761 -22.23 13.71 -15.01
CA LYS A 761 -22.07 12.75 -16.09
C LYS A 761 -21.01 11.73 -15.66
N MET A 762 -21.34 10.45 -15.77
CA MET A 762 -20.44 9.31 -15.46
C MET A 762 -20.52 8.29 -16.59
N GLU A 763 -19.38 7.68 -16.93
CA GLU A 763 -19.36 6.57 -17.91
C GLU A 763 -20.07 5.31 -17.35
N ASN A 764 -19.98 5.11 -16.04
CA ASN A 764 -20.74 4.08 -15.32
C ASN A 764 -21.63 4.76 -14.25
N PRO A 765 -22.90 5.07 -14.57
CA PRO A 765 -23.76 5.84 -13.67
C PRO A 765 -23.99 5.14 -12.32
N LYS A 766 -23.61 5.80 -11.23
CA LYS A 766 -23.82 5.38 -9.84
C LYS A 766 -24.23 6.57 -8.98
N THR A 767 -24.72 6.32 -7.78
CA THR A 767 -25.03 7.35 -6.79
C THR A 767 -24.10 7.21 -5.59
N ASN A 768 -23.36 8.27 -5.28
CA ASN A 768 -22.59 8.39 -4.04
C ASN A 768 -23.47 9.08 -2.99
N ILE A 769 -23.53 8.52 -1.78
CA ILE A 769 -24.31 9.03 -0.66
C ILE A 769 -23.40 9.19 0.56
N MET A 770 -23.49 10.35 1.21
CA MET A 770 -22.87 10.60 2.50
C MET A 770 -23.88 11.20 3.46
N LEU A 771 -23.97 10.61 4.64
CA LEU A 771 -24.69 11.12 5.79
C LEU A 771 -23.67 11.48 6.88
N THR A 772 -23.80 12.67 7.45
CA THR A 772 -22.94 13.10 8.54
C THR A 772 -23.73 13.79 9.63
N TRP A 773 -23.48 13.40 10.87
CA TRP A 773 -24.06 14.03 12.07
C TRP A 773 -22.93 14.69 12.84
N VAL A 774 -23.08 15.99 13.15
CA VAL A 774 -22.06 16.77 13.84
C VAL A 774 -22.68 17.45 15.06
N GLY A 775 -22.05 17.27 16.21
CA GLY A 775 -22.53 17.81 17.48
C GLY A 775 -21.40 18.10 18.45
N LYS A 776 -21.75 18.25 19.73
CA LYS A 776 -20.77 18.53 20.79
C LYS A 776 -20.78 17.40 21.83
N MET A 777 -19.58 17.00 22.22
CA MET A 777 -19.33 16.01 23.28
C MET A 777 -18.04 16.39 24.00
N LYS A 778 -17.92 16.08 25.29
CA LYS A 778 -16.67 16.30 26.01
C LYS A 778 -15.55 15.45 25.40
N TYR A 779 -14.42 16.06 25.06
CA TYR A 779 -13.25 15.32 24.62
C TYR A 779 -12.64 14.53 25.79
N ASN A 780 -12.68 13.22 25.75
CA ASN A 780 -12.01 12.26 26.62
C ASN A 780 -12.03 10.86 26.00
N MET A 781 -11.27 9.93 26.55
CA MET A 781 -11.17 8.55 26.05
C MET A 781 -12.51 7.81 26.07
N HIS A 782 -13.26 7.91 27.16
CA HIS A 782 -14.57 7.26 27.30
C HIS A 782 -15.51 7.64 26.15
N ASN A 783 -15.66 8.93 25.88
CA ASN A 783 -16.52 9.41 24.79
C ASN A 783 -16.02 9.05 23.39
N ARG A 784 -14.70 9.00 23.18
CA ARG A 784 -14.12 8.47 21.93
C ARG A 784 -14.44 6.99 21.74
N MET A 785 -14.41 6.20 22.83
CA MET A 785 -14.80 4.79 22.80
C MET A 785 -16.30 4.60 22.51
N LEU A 786 -17.18 5.44 23.09
CA LEU A 786 -18.61 5.40 22.76
C LEU A 786 -18.87 5.59 21.27
N LEU A 787 -18.24 6.60 20.67
CA LEU A 787 -18.36 6.86 19.24
C LEU A 787 -17.74 5.73 18.40
N ASN A 788 -16.62 5.17 18.86
CA ASN A 788 -15.96 4.04 18.19
C ASN A 788 -16.85 2.79 18.21
N ILE A 789 -17.46 2.46 19.33
CA ILE A 789 -18.37 1.31 19.42
C ILE A 789 -19.61 1.54 18.56
N LEU A 790 -20.18 2.76 18.60
CA LEU A 790 -21.34 3.11 17.78
C LEU A 790 -21.05 2.94 16.29
N HIS A 791 -19.93 3.48 15.81
CA HIS A 791 -19.61 3.37 14.37
C HIS A 791 -19.38 1.91 13.94
N GLN A 792 -18.72 1.10 14.78
CA GLN A 792 -18.55 -0.33 14.48
C GLN A 792 -19.88 -1.09 14.46
N ALA A 793 -20.79 -0.75 15.39
CA ALA A 793 -22.12 -1.32 15.38
C ALA A 793 -22.90 -0.96 14.12
N LEU A 794 -22.82 0.30 13.66
CA LEU A 794 -23.43 0.76 12.42
C LEU A 794 -22.81 0.04 11.19
N GLU A 795 -21.50 -0.16 11.17
CA GLU A 795 -20.82 -0.91 10.10
C GLU A 795 -21.37 -2.34 9.97
N MET A 796 -21.55 -3.04 11.12
CA MET A 796 -22.13 -4.38 11.15
C MET A 796 -23.61 -4.37 10.70
N ILE A 797 -24.39 -3.39 11.15
CA ILE A 797 -25.79 -3.23 10.76
C ILE A 797 -25.89 -3.00 9.25
N TYR A 798 -25.11 -2.09 8.69
CA TYR A 798 -25.15 -1.77 7.26
C TYR A 798 -24.60 -2.88 6.37
N THR A 799 -23.64 -3.65 6.85
CA THR A 799 -23.21 -4.87 6.16
C THR A 799 -24.36 -5.86 6.01
N ASN A 800 -25.20 -6.01 7.03
CA ASN A 800 -26.35 -6.91 6.97
C ASN A 800 -27.51 -6.31 6.15
N THR A 801 -27.87 -5.05 6.40
CA THR A 801 -29.08 -4.46 5.79
C THR A 801 -28.87 -3.92 4.40
N LEU A 802 -27.82 -3.10 4.16
CA LEU A 802 -27.59 -2.44 2.87
C LEU A 802 -26.93 -3.40 1.86
N ARG A 803 -25.96 -4.19 2.30
CA ARG A 803 -25.30 -5.16 1.44
C ARG A 803 -26.06 -6.48 1.37
N GLY A 804 -26.36 -7.10 2.53
CA GLY A 804 -26.93 -8.45 2.57
C GLY A 804 -28.39 -8.52 2.14
N GLU A 805 -29.28 -7.75 2.77
CA GLU A 805 -30.72 -7.83 2.50
C GLU A 805 -31.12 -7.13 1.21
N GLU A 806 -30.64 -5.90 1.00
CA GLU A 806 -31.00 -5.12 -0.21
C GLU A 806 -30.10 -5.45 -1.41
N GLY A 807 -28.87 -5.89 -1.18
CA GLY A 807 -27.89 -6.06 -2.26
C GLY A 807 -27.69 -4.75 -3.06
N GLY A 808 -27.85 -3.60 -2.41
CA GLY A 808 -27.83 -2.29 -3.06
C GLY A 808 -26.48 -1.58 -3.00
N THR A 809 -25.52 -2.13 -2.29
CA THR A 809 -24.14 -1.63 -2.21
C THR A 809 -23.17 -2.79 -1.97
N TYR A 810 -21.92 -2.61 -2.39
CA TYR A 810 -20.85 -3.52 -2.01
C TYR A 810 -20.47 -3.40 -0.54
N GLY A 811 -20.57 -2.18 0.03
CA GLY A 811 -20.33 -1.92 1.44
C GLY A 811 -20.66 -0.48 1.80
N ALA A 812 -20.83 -0.22 3.09
CA ALA A 812 -21.01 1.10 3.65
C ALA A 812 -19.87 1.40 4.62
N LEU A 813 -19.10 2.45 4.32
CA LEU A 813 -18.06 2.95 5.20
C LEU A 813 -18.70 3.75 6.33
N THR A 814 -18.36 3.45 7.57
CA THR A 814 -18.67 4.28 8.72
C THR A 814 -17.40 4.87 9.29
N ASP A 815 -17.47 6.10 9.80
CA ASP A 815 -16.33 6.80 10.39
C ASP A 815 -16.78 7.67 11.56
N TYR A 816 -15.88 7.94 12.50
CA TYR A 816 -16.15 8.81 13.63
C TYR A 816 -14.95 9.70 13.93
N ASP A 817 -15.20 10.87 14.47
CA ASP A 817 -14.20 11.74 15.05
C ASP A 817 -14.75 12.40 16.33
N LEU A 818 -13.85 12.64 17.27
CA LEU A 818 -14.07 13.54 18.38
C LEU A 818 -12.87 14.47 18.46
N SER A 819 -13.01 15.65 17.88
CA SER A 819 -11.92 16.56 17.67
C SER A 819 -11.54 17.38 18.92
N THR A 820 -10.26 17.77 18.97
CA THR A 820 -9.78 18.80 19.89
C THR A 820 -9.90 20.21 19.30
N HIS A 821 -10.03 20.30 17.98
CA HIS A 821 -10.10 21.56 17.23
C HIS A 821 -11.10 21.42 16.07
N PRO A 822 -12.27 22.04 16.20
CA PRO A 822 -12.83 22.74 17.38
C PRO A 822 -13.10 21.77 18.53
N LYS A 823 -12.78 22.21 19.77
CA LYS A 823 -12.78 21.32 20.94
C LYS A 823 -14.14 20.69 21.20
N GLY A 824 -14.16 19.36 21.29
CA GLY A 824 -15.33 18.57 21.62
C GLY A 824 -16.39 18.57 20.52
N GLN A 825 -16.03 18.77 19.26
CA GLN A 825 -16.92 18.48 18.14
C GLN A 825 -16.82 17.00 17.81
N PHE A 826 -17.93 16.28 17.86
CA PHE A 826 -18.00 14.94 17.33
C PHE A 826 -18.57 14.92 15.92
N THR A 827 -18.15 13.91 15.16
CA THR A 827 -18.67 13.57 13.84
C THR A 827 -18.93 12.07 13.78
N ILE A 828 -20.09 11.66 13.27
CA ILE A 828 -20.36 10.30 12.78
C ILE A 828 -20.72 10.44 11.32
N ARG A 829 -20.06 9.67 10.47
CA ARG A 829 -20.25 9.66 9.01
C ARG A 829 -20.58 8.26 8.51
N VAL A 830 -21.48 8.19 7.55
CA VAL A 830 -21.81 7.00 6.77
C VAL A 830 -21.69 7.36 5.30
N GLU A 831 -20.94 6.57 4.54
CA GLU A 831 -20.69 6.82 3.13
C GLU A 831 -20.76 5.50 2.34
N PHE A 832 -21.46 5.51 1.21
CA PHE A 832 -21.60 4.34 0.34
C PHE A 832 -21.97 4.73 -1.08
N GLU A 833 -21.70 3.81 -2.00
CA GLU A 833 -22.12 3.90 -3.39
C GLU A 833 -23.29 2.93 -3.64
N THR A 834 -24.21 3.30 -4.50
CA THR A 834 -25.35 2.46 -4.87
C THR A 834 -25.77 2.73 -6.31
N ASN A 835 -26.67 1.90 -6.85
CA ASN A 835 -27.28 2.19 -8.14
C ASN A 835 -28.32 3.30 -8.05
N ASN A 836 -28.57 3.97 -9.18
CA ASN A 836 -29.48 5.13 -9.22
C ASN A 836 -30.94 4.78 -8.85
N GLN A 837 -31.38 3.53 -9.07
CA GLN A 837 -32.75 3.10 -8.81
C GLN A 837 -33.02 2.88 -7.31
N GLN A 838 -32.01 2.40 -6.59
CA GLN A 838 -32.13 2.10 -5.16
C GLN A 838 -31.68 3.27 -4.26
N ALA A 839 -31.11 4.35 -4.83
CA ALA A 839 -30.47 5.42 -4.06
C ALA A 839 -31.35 5.99 -2.93
N ASP A 840 -32.61 6.28 -3.19
CA ASP A 840 -33.54 6.84 -2.19
C ASP A 840 -33.90 5.83 -1.10
N ILE A 841 -34.05 4.54 -1.47
CA ILE A 841 -34.32 3.44 -0.53
C ILE A 841 -33.11 3.24 0.39
N MET A 842 -31.92 3.19 -0.19
CA MET A 842 -30.67 2.99 0.54
C MET A 842 -30.38 4.16 1.49
N LEU A 843 -30.64 5.39 1.06
CA LEU A 843 -30.51 6.59 1.88
C LEU A 843 -31.39 6.49 3.13
N GLU A 844 -32.70 6.16 2.97
CA GLU A 844 -33.62 6.04 4.10
C GLU A 844 -33.27 4.86 5.02
N LYS A 845 -32.84 3.72 4.48
CA LYS A 845 -32.35 2.59 5.30
C LYS A 845 -31.09 2.95 6.09
N ALA A 846 -30.15 3.70 5.52
CA ALA A 846 -28.98 4.16 6.25
C ALA A 846 -29.37 5.10 7.42
N LYS A 847 -30.34 5.99 7.22
CA LYS A 847 -30.86 6.83 8.30
C LYS A 847 -31.60 6.01 9.34
N GLN A 848 -32.36 4.98 8.90
CA GLN A 848 -33.13 4.11 9.80
C GLN A 848 -32.20 3.29 10.69
N GLY A 849 -31.09 2.75 10.18
CA GLY A 849 -30.14 1.96 10.98
C GLY A 849 -29.63 2.72 12.21
N LEU A 850 -29.27 4.02 12.06
CA LEU A 850 -28.89 4.83 13.23
C LEU A 850 -30.08 5.11 14.17
N ARG A 851 -31.30 5.36 13.62
CA ARG A 851 -32.52 5.53 14.44
C ARG A 851 -32.85 4.28 15.23
N ASP A 852 -32.72 3.11 14.61
CA ASP A 852 -32.99 1.84 15.28
C ASP A 852 -32.04 1.62 16.47
N VAL A 853 -30.75 1.96 16.32
CA VAL A 853 -29.82 1.92 17.46
C VAL A 853 -30.21 2.94 18.54
N ALA A 854 -30.69 4.12 18.16
CA ALA A 854 -31.13 5.12 19.14
C ALA A 854 -32.41 4.66 19.89
N ASP A 855 -33.35 4.03 19.21
CA ASP A 855 -34.64 3.64 19.78
C ASP A 855 -34.56 2.32 20.56
N HIS A 856 -33.85 1.32 20.04
CA HIS A 856 -33.83 -0.04 20.55
C HIS A 856 -32.50 -0.46 21.16
N GLY A 857 -31.40 0.27 20.93
CA GLY A 857 -30.05 -0.11 21.32
C GLY A 857 -29.42 -1.16 20.39
N ILE A 858 -28.31 -1.73 20.82
CA ILE A 858 -27.65 -2.87 20.16
C ILE A 858 -27.79 -4.11 21.04
N SER A 859 -27.75 -5.30 20.41
CA SER A 859 -27.78 -6.53 21.18
C SER A 859 -26.53 -6.72 22.03
N GLN A 860 -26.64 -7.46 23.16
CA GLN A 860 -25.48 -7.83 23.97
C GLN A 860 -24.44 -8.58 23.14
N GLU A 861 -24.86 -9.47 22.25
CA GLU A 861 -23.97 -10.22 21.35
C GLU A 861 -23.14 -9.30 20.44
N MET A 862 -23.77 -8.29 19.83
CA MET A 862 -23.07 -7.32 18.98
C MET A 862 -22.06 -6.50 19.81
N PHE A 863 -22.48 -6.04 20.97
CA PHE A 863 -21.61 -5.31 21.88
C PHE A 863 -20.39 -6.13 22.28
N ASP A 864 -20.59 -7.40 22.67
CA ASP A 864 -19.50 -8.30 23.08
C ASP A 864 -18.51 -8.58 21.96
N LYS A 865 -18.98 -8.72 20.71
CA LYS A 865 -18.12 -8.86 19.52
C LYS A 865 -17.21 -7.62 19.35
N ILE A 866 -17.78 -6.42 19.45
CA ILE A 866 -17.03 -5.16 19.28
C ILE A 866 -15.99 -4.98 20.39
N VAL A 867 -16.38 -5.18 21.65
CA VAL A 867 -15.48 -5.05 22.81
C VAL A 867 -14.34 -6.08 22.72
N THR A 868 -14.65 -7.31 22.31
CA THR A 868 -13.63 -8.35 22.10
C THR A 868 -12.63 -7.93 21.02
N TYR A 869 -13.11 -7.41 19.90
CA TYR A 869 -12.26 -6.89 18.84
C TYR A 869 -11.40 -5.69 19.30
N MET A 870 -11.99 -4.71 19.98
CA MET A 870 -11.28 -3.53 20.50
C MET A 870 -10.19 -3.92 21.51
N THR A 871 -10.49 -4.85 22.42
CA THR A 871 -9.52 -5.39 23.38
C THR A 871 -8.33 -6.04 22.68
N LYS A 872 -8.62 -6.89 21.69
CA LYS A 872 -7.59 -7.55 20.89
C LYS A 872 -6.72 -6.52 20.14
N ARG A 873 -7.37 -5.59 19.43
CA ARG A 873 -6.68 -4.56 18.64
C ARG A 873 -5.78 -3.68 19.50
N HIS A 874 -6.26 -3.24 20.67
CA HIS A 874 -5.45 -2.46 21.60
C HIS A 874 -4.17 -3.21 22.02
N ASN A 875 -4.31 -4.48 22.42
CA ASN A 875 -3.19 -5.33 22.82
C ASN A 875 -2.16 -5.54 21.68
N ASP A 876 -2.61 -5.56 20.44
CA ASP A 876 -1.74 -5.69 19.28
C ASP A 876 -1.03 -4.37 18.98
N LEU A 877 -1.74 -3.23 19.01
CA LEU A 877 -1.19 -1.89 18.77
C LEU A 877 -0.12 -1.49 19.79
N THR A 878 -0.24 -1.89 21.05
CA THR A 878 0.77 -1.59 22.09
C THR A 878 2.16 -2.17 21.79
N LYS A 879 2.29 -3.05 20.79
CA LYS A 879 3.54 -3.63 20.31
C LYS A 879 4.08 -2.95 19.04
N GLU A 880 3.52 -1.79 18.65
CA GLU A 880 3.92 -1.03 17.47
C GLU A 880 4.52 0.33 17.87
N ASN A 881 5.65 0.71 17.27
CA ASN A 881 6.31 1.99 17.56
C ASN A 881 5.41 3.19 17.20
N ALA A 882 4.66 3.09 16.10
CA ALA A 882 3.76 4.13 15.63
C ALA A 882 2.64 4.45 16.65
N TYR A 883 2.08 3.43 17.30
CA TYR A 883 1.08 3.58 18.35
C TYR A 883 1.61 4.45 19.50
N TRP A 884 2.83 4.20 19.94
CA TRP A 884 3.44 4.97 21.04
C TRP A 884 3.75 6.40 20.65
N LEU A 885 4.15 6.66 19.41
CA LEU A 885 4.28 8.04 18.93
C LEU A 885 2.97 8.80 19.02
N GLU A 886 1.85 8.16 18.64
CA GLU A 886 0.51 8.76 18.72
C GLU A 886 0.06 9.01 20.17
N ILE A 887 0.17 8.00 21.03
CA ILE A 887 -0.18 8.12 22.46
C ILE A 887 0.60 9.22 23.15
N ILE A 888 1.91 9.28 22.92
CA ILE A 888 2.76 10.31 23.51
C ILE A 888 2.40 11.69 22.99
N GLN A 889 2.11 11.81 21.70
CA GLN A 889 1.69 13.08 21.13
C GLN A 889 0.34 13.53 21.67
N ASN A 890 -0.65 12.67 21.76
CA ASN A 890 -1.95 12.99 22.37
C ASN A 890 -1.78 13.48 23.82
N LYS A 891 -0.92 12.83 24.59
CA LYS A 891 -0.60 13.26 25.95
C LYS A 891 0.04 14.66 25.99
N ILE A 892 0.90 15.00 25.01
CA ILE A 892 1.52 16.31 24.90
C ILE A 892 0.51 17.39 24.52
N GLU A 893 -0.32 17.12 23.52
CA GLU A 893 -1.24 18.11 22.95
C GLU A 893 -2.48 18.34 23.83
N ASN A 894 -3.04 17.27 24.38
CA ASN A 894 -4.35 17.28 25.02
C ASN A 894 -4.31 17.04 26.53
N GLY A 895 -3.18 16.56 27.05
CA GLY A 895 -3.03 16.18 28.45
C GLY A 895 -3.66 14.83 28.81
N ASP A 896 -4.23 14.11 27.83
CA ASP A 896 -4.94 12.84 28.04
C ASP A 896 -3.99 11.65 28.03
N ASP A 897 -4.17 10.74 28.97
CA ASP A 897 -3.47 9.47 29.03
C ASP A 897 -4.35 8.36 28.43
N ASP A 898 -4.28 8.23 27.12
CA ASP A 898 -5.08 7.29 26.35
C ASP A 898 -4.67 5.81 26.54
N TYR A 899 -3.63 5.54 27.30
CA TYR A 899 -3.12 4.19 27.51
C TYR A 899 -3.48 3.63 28.90
N SER A 900 -3.21 4.39 29.96
CA SER A 900 -3.24 3.87 31.33
C SER A 900 -4.64 3.47 31.80
N HIS A 901 -5.69 4.07 31.27
CA HIS A 901 -7.09 3.82 31.66
C HIS A 901 -7.93 3.17 30.57
N TYR A 902 -7.29 2.68 29.49
CA TYR A 902 -8.02 2.14 28.34
C TYR A 902 -9.04 1.06 28.70
N PHE A 903 -8.61 0.06 29.48
CA PHE A 903 -9.50 -1.04 29.87
C PHE A 903 -10.53 -0.63 30.93
N ASP A 904 -10.20 0.31 31.82
CA ASP A 904 -11.15 0.85 32.79
C ASP A 904 -12.29 1.56 32.08
N ASP A 905 -11.97 2.43 31.12
CA ASP A 905 -12.96 3.13 30.31
C ASP A 905 -13.78 2.16 29.43
N LEU A 906 -13.13 1.19 28.78
CA LEU A 906 -13.82 0.22 27.92
C LEU A 906 -14.79 -0.67 28.71
N ASN A 907 -14.37 -1.16 29.86
CA ASN A 907 -15.19 -2.03 30.72
C ASN A 907 -16.32 -1.28 31.43
N ALA A 908 -16.26 0.03 31.53
CA ALA A 908 -17.33 0.86 32.08
C ALA A 908 -18.49 1.11 31.13
N ILE A 909 -18.30 0.85 29.82
CA ILE A 909 -19.30 1.08 28.77
C ILE A 909 -20.28 -0.11 28.72
N THR A 910 -21.56 0.20 28.54
CA THR A 910 -22.66 -0.76 28.40
C THR A 910 -23.44 -0.55 27.10
N PRO A 911 -24.22 -1.54 26.64
CA PRO A 911 -25.13 -1.33 25.50
C PRO A 911 -26.09 -0.15 25.66
N ALA A 912 -26.50 0.15 26.87
CA ALA A 912 -27.38 1.30 27.17
C ALA A 912 -26.65 2.65 26.91
N ASP A 913 -25.34 2.73 27.18
CA ASP A 913 -24.55 3.92 26.89
C ASP A 913 -24.41 4.15 25.39
N ILE A 914 -24.32 3.07 24.60
CA ILE A 914 -24.30 3.15 23.14
C ILE A 914 -25.65 3.64 22.60
N GLN A 915 -26.76 3.17 23.17
CA GLN A 915 -28.09 3.69 22.85
C GLN A 915 -28.19 5.20 23.14
N GLN A 916 -27.70 5.66 24.29
CA GLN A 916 -27.70 7.08 24.63
C GLN A 916 -26.79 7.90 23.70
N CYS A 917 -25.64 7.34 23.33
CA CYS A 917 -24.75 7.96 22.34
C CYS A 917 -25.45 8.08 20.99
N ALA A 918 -26.12 7.03 20.51
CA ALA A 918 -26.90 7.06 19.28
C ALA A 918 -28.03 8.11 19.32
N LYS A 919 -28.75 8.23 20.44
CA LYS A 919 -29.77 9.30 20.64
C LYS A 919 -29.16 10.69 20.52
N LEU A 920 -27.98 10.91 21.08
CA LEU A 920 -27.26 12.17 20.98
C LEU A 920 -26.85 12.46 19.54
N VAL A 921 -26.39 11.46 18.79
CA VAL A 921 -26.01 11.57 17.37
C VAL A 921 -27.26 11.83 16.50
N VAL A 922 -28.34 11.08 16.65
CA VAL A 922 -29.60 11.32 15.90
C VAL A 922 -30.11 12.74 16.10
N ASN A 923 -29.97 13.28 17.31
CA ASN A 923 -30.40 14.64 17.69
C ASN A 923 -29.30 15.70 17.49
N ALA A 924 -28.22 15.36 16.77
CA ALA A 924 -27.14 16.32 16.50
C ALA A 924 -27.67 17.60 15.86
N PRO A 925 -27.15 18.78 16.28
CA PRO A 925 -27.62 20.08 15.80
C PRO A 925 -27.26 20.35 14.34
N THR A 926 -26.31 19.60 13.77
CA THR A 926 -25.91 19.69 12.37
C THR A 926 -26.02 18.32 11.73
N LYS A 927 -26.72 18.26 10.60
CA LYS A 927 -26.86 17.06 9.78
C LYS A 927 -26.55 17.41 8.34
N ILE A 928 -25.70 16.60 7.72
CA ILE A 928 -25.33 16.78 6.31
C ILE A 928 -25.77 15.55 5.54
N GLU A 929 -26.54 15.77 4.49
CA GLU A 929 -26.93 14.77 3.51
C GLU A 929 -26.38 15.21 2.16
N LEU A 930 -25.41 14.48 1.65
CA LEU A 930 -24.80 14.71 0.35
C LEU A 930 -25.10 13.54 -0.57
N MET A 931 -25.63 13.84 -1.75
CA MET A 931 -25.89 12.85 -2.79
C MET A 931 -25.40 13.37 -4.14
N MET A 932 -24.55 12.58 -4.79
CA MET A 932 -24.10 12.82 -6.16
C MET A 932 -24.61 11.68 -7.04
N LYS A 933 -25.54 11.99 -7.94
CA LYS A 933 -26.20 11.02 -8.83
C LYS A 933 -25.58 11.06 -10.23
N GLY A 934 -25.13 9.90 -10.71
CA GLY A 934 -24.63 9.74 -12.08
C GLY A 934 -25.71 9.86 -13.12
N GLN A 935 -25.42 10.49 -14.26
CA GLN A 935 -26.28 10.59 -15.44
C GLN A 935 -25.57 10.01 -16.66
#